data_d147f28268c4a2ff52de05e21afabc95
#
_entry.id   d147f28268c4a2ff52de05e21afabc95
#
_cell.length_a   1.000
_cell.length_b   1.000
_cell.length_c   1.000
_cell.angle_alpha   90.00
_cell.angle_beta   90.00
_cell.angle_gamma   90.00
#
_symmetry.space_group_name_H-M   'P 1'
#
loop_
_entity.id
_entity.type
_entity.pdbx_description
1 polymer ?
#
loop_
_entity_poly.entity_id
_entity_poly.type
_entity_poly.pdbx_seq_one_letter_code
_entity_poly.pdbx_strand_id
1 'polypeptide(L)'
;MVNKEYSQVLTKDNEGFFRFIESTMDNCGITTEQLTYGLCDTEEWDSLLAGEYLDKLMMSRLLDRLGCRGARCDILLFGSEYDDWQERMDVVFAINDGGTELAEKILEEYACRKIVQKNIDKMGCNERLEYQFVLMMQAHIMLCGKYDRTELIAKLQEAAVLTIPQGVDVAFDNGMKIILSVQELDILLEYYYQLVCREIEEKNIKTVDCYIGRIRKVIDYILSADWFNALSKANILPKAVYYVMLSNQKKIRLNMDNEDELIFIAEELKSYGRWLSDYDNAIEVLRDCGRIYYLAELCDMMDAIVSRMKKLLSEDVCRSMKINDRKSTIDRYRGMLLYIEKISGISRYTQNSMYMYFEPNVYRMEKVVADRRRLLGITQNQLAEGICTAKTIRRLEQGHCRPHGYNLYEILNRLELYSDFVMDEIVSYDAGDMELLEKVYDAISMNAAEKAQELLRTLKANIDMGYTRNRQMVERLELDFDYQGGKISKKDYEDDLKKIIGYSVKYENFFRSVNVYLTDSEASMLQMMYNLEKDNDGVLYLHDMLSRYERKELYIRKIELIQTAFASDSGNRGVYDSSNMEFMDVINENFRIKRIYNIARCTYGIWWNNDMQHKYSTDQSREMLNICVDISDFAKEYMYKQFFLKKLDSILGLQ
;
A
#
# COMPACT_ATOMS: atom_id res chain seq x y z
N MET A 1 35.41 12.90 -4.13
CA MET A 1 34.61 13.55 -3.07
C MET A 1 34.14 14.88 -3.65
N VAL A 2 32.97 14.90 -4.22
CA VAL A 2 32.27 16.12 -4.66
C VAL A 2 31.47 16.56 -3.44
N ASN A 3 31.84 17.68 -2.82
CA ASN A 3 31.00 18.36 -1.85
C ASN A 3 29.67 18.70 -2.53
N LYS A 4 28.65 17.88 -2.34
CA LYS A 4 27.26 18.28 -2.59
C LYS A 4 26.92 19.29 -1.49
N GLU A 5 27.07 20.59 -1.75
CA GLU A 5 26.38 21.62 -0.97
C GLU A 5 24.88 21.43 -1.20
N TYR A 6 24.24 20.70 -0.31
CA TYR A 6 22.79 20.61 -0.26
C TYR A 6 22.27 21.96 0.30
N SER A 7 21.94 22.88 -0.57
CA SER A 7 21.02 23.95 -0.22
C SER A 7 19.63 23.30 -0.07
N GLN A 8 19.26 22.93 1.15
CA GLN A 8 18.04 22.18 1.45
C GLN A 8 16.82 23.08 1.63
N VAL A 9 16.97 24.37 1.44
CA VAL A 9 15.86 25.34 1.55
C VAL A 9 14.95 25.20 0.35
N LEU A 10 13.70 24.82 0.61
CA LEU A 10 12.64 24.80 -0.41
C LEU A 10 12.09 26.21 -0.62
N THR A 11 12.03 26.65 -1.84
CA THR A 11 11.63 28.03 -2.20
C THR A 11 10.34 28.11 -2.98
N LYS A 12 9.92 27.00 -3.59
CA LYS A 12 8.71 26.88 -4.42
C LYS A 12 7.75 25.87 -3.80
N ASP A 13 6.49 25.99 -4.14
CA ASP A 13 5.49 24.99 -3.81
C ASP A 13 5.83 23.67 -4.53
N ASN A 14 5.59 22.52 -3.88
CA ASN A 14 5.89 21.16 -4.37
C ASN A 14 7.36 20.86 -4.69
N GLU A 15 8.31 21.72 -4.32
CA GLU A 15 9.73 21.52 -4.66
C GLU A 15 10.29 20.21 -4.07
N GLY A 16 9.88 19.85 -2.84
CA GLY A 16 10.28 18.59 -2.20
C GLY A 16 9.81 17.38 -2.98
N PHE A 17 8.58 17.41 -3.48
CA PHE A 17 8.01 16.38 -4.32
C PHE A 17 8.79 16.22 -5.63
N PHE A 18 9.04 17.33 -6.35
CA PHE A 18 9.76 17.25 -7.62
C PHE A 18 11.22 16.82 -7.46
N ARG A 19 11.91 17.22 -6.41
CA ARG A 19 13.26 16.69 -6.11
C ARG A 19 13.27 15.18 -5.93
N PHE A 20 12.25 14.63 -5.23
CA PHE A 20 12.08 13.19 -5.09
C PHE A 20 11.79 12.50 -6.43
N ILE A 21 10.92 13.09 -7.28
CA ILE A 21 10.61 12.59 -8.62
C ILE A 21 11.87 12.55 -9.48
N GLU A 22 12.64 13.66 -9.54
CA GLU A 22 13.89 13.74 -10.32
C GLU A 22 14.93 12.72 -9.87
N SER A 23 15.15 12.60 -8.55
CA SER A 23 16.06 11.58 -8.01
C SER A 23 15.62 10.15 -8.37
N THR A 24 14.33 9.88 -8.31
CA THR A 24 13.79 8.57 -8.68
C THR A 24 13.97 8.28 -10.17
N MET A 25 13.72 9.27 -11.03
CA MET A 25 13.96 9.16 -12.48
C MET A 25 15.42 8.86 -12.78
N ASP A 26 16.35 9.58 -12.15
CA ASP A 26 17.77 9.37 -12.33
C ASP A 26 18.21 7.97 -11.92
N ASN A 27 17.73 7.48 -10.77
CA ASN A 27 18.05 6.16 -10.26
C ASN A 27 17.50 5.03 -11.16
N CYS A 28 16.34 5.25 -11.79
CA CYS A 28 15.69 4.28 -12.67
C CYS A 28 16.09 4.43 -14.16
N GLY A 29 16.84 5.47 -14.50
CA GLY A 29 17.19 5.79 -15.89
C GLY A 29 15.97 6.16 -16.76
N ILE A 30 14.98 6.83 -16.15
CA ILE A 30 13.72 7.26 -16.79
C ILE A 30 13.88 8.72 -17.22
N THR A 31 13.53 9.04 -18.46
CA THR A 31 13.54 10.43 -18.94
C THR A 31 12.23 11.14 -18.63
N THR A 32 12.28 12.48 -18.57
CA THR A 32 11.08 13.32 -18.40
C THR A 32 10.04 13.02 -19.48
N GLU A 33 10.45 12.87 -20.74
CA GLU A 33 9.58 12.56 -21.86
C GLU A 33 8.85 11.21 -21.67
N GLN A 34 9.53 10.20 -21.11
CA GLN A 34 8.92 8.91 -20.81
C GLN A 34 7.92 9.02 -19.66
N LEU A 35 8.25 9.78 -18.60
CA LEU A 35 7.39 9.95 -17.44
C LEU A 35 6.12 10.73 -17.79
N THR A 36 6.25 11.82 -18.55
CA THR A 36 5.15 12.73 -18.88
C THR A 36 4.31 12.32 -20.08
N TYR A 37 4.76 11.28 -20.83
CA TYR A 37 4.08 10.82 -22.04
C TYR A 37 2.57 10.64 -21.84
N GLY A 38 1.76 11.37 -22.62
CA GLY A 38 0.30 11.34 -22.54
C GLY A 38 -0.32 11.99 -21.30
N LEU A 39 0.50 12.44 -20.32
CA LEU A 39 0.02 13.18 -19.15
C LEU A 39 0.04 14.68 -19.37
N CYS A 40 1.19 15.24 -19.71
CA CYS A 40 1.35 16.67 -19.95
C CYS A 40 2.40 16.90 -21.03
N ASP A 41 2.35 18.05 -21.66
CA ASP A 41 3.37 18.49 -22.61
C ASP A 41 4.53 19.18 -21.87
N THR A 42 5.54 19.62 -22.62
CA THR A 42 6.74 20.26 -22.06
C THR A 42 6.41 21.57 -21.39
N GLU A 43 5.48 22.36 -21.90
CA GLU A 43 5.10 23.67 -21.33
C GLU A 43 4.36 23.47 -20.01
N GLU A 44 3.41 22.53 -19.97
CA GLU A 44 2.70 22.14 -18.74
C GLU A 44 3.70 21.61 -17.68
N TRP A 45 4.67 20.78 -18.08
CA TRP A 45 5.68 20.26 -17.15
C TRP A 45 6.58 21.36 -16.58
N ASP A 46 7.06 22.26 -17.41
CA ASP A 46 7.89 23.40 -16.97
C ASP A 46 7.13 24.33 -16.02
N SER A 47 5.82 24.53 -16.26
CA SER A 47 4.93 25.28 -15.36
C SER A 47 4.80 24.62 -13.99
N LEU A 48 4.62 23.28 -13.94
CA LEU A 48 4.57 22.54 -12.68
C LEU A 48 5.89 22.65 -11.90
N LEU A 49 7.03 22.55 -12.59
CA LEU A 49 8.36 22.73 -11.98
C LEU A 49 8.59 24.18 -11.51
N ALA A 50 7.92 25.15 -12.13
CA ALA A 50 7.96 26.55 -11.72
C ALA A 50 7.15 26.83 -10.45
N GLY A 51 6.35 25.87 -9.97
CA GLY A 51 5.53 25.94 -8.76
C GLY A 51 4.06 26.30 -9.05
N GLU A 52 3.58 26.06 -10.26
CA GLU A 52 2.14 26.08 -10.52
C GLU A 52 1.41 24.95 -9.80
N TYR A 53 0.09 25.04 -9.78
CA TYR A 53 -0.77 24.10 -9.05
C TYR A 53 -0.60 22.67 -9.57
N LEU A 54 -0.20 21.78 -8.68
CA LEU A 54 -0.08 20.35 -8.91
C LEU A 54 -1.24 19.61 -8.21
N ASP A 55 -2.17 19.08 -8.98
CA ASP A 55 -3.29 18.31 -8.45
C ASP A 55 -2.82 16.98 -7.83
N LYS A 56 -3.55 16.53 -6.79
CA LYS A 56 -3.24 15.27 -6.11
C LYS A 56 -3.30 14.04 -7.03
N LEU A 57 -4.20 14.03 -8.03
CA LEU A 57 -4.24 12.94 -9.01
C LEU A 57 -2.98 12.92 -9.89
N MET A 58 -2.45 14.08 -10.27
CA MET A 58 -1.20 14.16 -11.01
C MET A 58 -0.02 13.70 -10.16
N MET A 59 0.06 14.13 -8.88
CA MET A 59 1.08 13.63 -7.94
C MET A 59 1.04 12.11 -7.85
N SER A 60 -0.14 11.55 -7.63
CA SER A 60 -0.35 10.10 -7.54
C SER A 60 0.03 9.38 -8.84
N ARG A 61 -0.30 9.94 -10.00
CA ARG A 61 0.02 9.36 -11.29
C ARG A 61 1.53 9.34 -11.57
N LEU A 62 2.24 10.41 -11.23
CA LEU A 62 3.70 10.48 -11.38
C LEU A 62 4.40 9.47 -10.47
N LEU A 63 4.01 9.40 -9.18
CA LEU A 63 4.53 8.39 -8.25
C LEU A 63 4.21 6.96 -8.72
N ASP A 64 3.01 6.72 -9.20
CA ASP A 64 2.58 5.40 -9.64
C ASP A 64 3.33 4.94 -10.92
N ARG A 65 3.60 5.85 -11.86
CA ARG A 65 4.43 5.55 -13.05
C ARG A 65 5.87 5.20 -12.68
N LEU A 66 6.43 5.86 -11.66
CA LEU A 66 7.78 5.56 -11.14
C LEU A 66 7.82 4.34 -10.21
N GLY A 67 6.70 3.64 -10.04
CA GLY A 67 6.62 2.50 -9.13
C GLY A 67 6.76 2.87 -7.65
N CYS A 68 6.60 4.14 -7.32
CA CYS A 68 6.64 4.66 -5.94
C CYS A 68 5.28 4.64 -5.26
N ARG A 69 4.30 3.90 -5.80
CA ARG A 69 2.98 3.73 -5.17
C ARG A 69 3.14 3.16 -3.76
N GLY A 70 2.52 3.83 -2.80
CA GLY A 70 2.68 3.48 -1.38
C GLY A 70 4.02 3.92 -0.81
N ALA A 71 4.71 4.88 -1.46
CA ALA A 71 5.83 5.58 -0.84
C ALA A 71 5.45 6.00 0.58
N ARG A 72 6.37 5.85 1.51
CA ARG A 72 6.16 6.15 2.92
C ARG A 72 6.21 7.66 3.12
N CYS A 73 5.09 8.31 2.80
CA CYS A 73 4.93 9.75 2.97
C CYS A 73 3.50 10.13 3.35
N ASP A 74 3.38 11.19 4.13
CA ASP A 74 2.12 11.89 4.33
C ASP A 74 2.03 13.06 3.35
N ILE A 75 0.87 13.27 2.76
CA ILE A 75 0.60 14.36 1.85
C ILE A 75 -0.35 15.35 2.53
N LEU A 76 0.08 16.61 2.62
CA LEU A 76 -0.69 17.68 3.25
C LEU A 76 -1.40 18.50 2.18
N LEU A 77 -2.72 18.32 2.05
CA LEU A 77 -3.56 19.09 1.12
C LEU A 77 -4.29 20.21 1.85
N PHE A 78 -4.45 21.36 1.19
CA PHE A 78 -5.08 22.53 1.78
C PHE A 78 -6.48 22.78 1.23
N GLY A 79 -7.46 23.05 2.10
CA GLY A 79 -8.80 23.52 1.73
C GLY A 79 -9.51 22.59 0.73
N SER A 80 -9.89 23.15 -0.43
CA SER A 80 -10.64 22.44 -1.46
C SER A 80 -9.89 21.27 -2.11
N GLU A 81 -8.56 21.25 -2.09
CA GLU A 81 -7.77 20.13 -2.59
C GLU A 81 -8.03 18.87 -1.75
N TYR A 82 -8.09 19.06 -0.43
CA TYR A 82 -8.45 17.98 0.49
C TYR A 82 -9.91 17.54 0.31
N ASP A 83 -10.83 18.49 0.14
CA ASP A 83 -12.26 18.19 -0.05
C ASP A 83 -12.47 17.36 -1.33
N ASP A 84 -11.80 17.70 -2.43
CA ASP A 84 -11.85 16.96 -3.69
C ASP A 84 -11.28 15.54 -3.55
N TRP A 85 -10.16 15.39 -2.84
CA TRP A 85 -9.61 14.07 -2.53
C TRP A 85 -10.59 13.26 -1.66
N GLN A 86 -11.19 13.86 -0.65
CA GLN A 86 -12.15 13.19 0.23
C GLN A 86 -13.37 12.68 -0.54
N GLU A 87 -13.94 13.48 -1.44
CA GLU A 87 -15.06 13.04 -2.29
C GLU A 87 -14.69 11.86 -3.19
N ARG A 88 -13.49 11.86 -3.77
CA ARG A 88 -12.99 10.69 -4.51
C ARG A 88 -12.92 9.44 -3.65
N MET A 89 -12.42 9.57 -2.43
CA MET A 89 -12.37 8.44 -1.49
C MET A 89 -13.77 7.99 -1.07
N ASP A 90 -14.71 8.90 -0.89
CA ASP A 90 -16.11 8.56 -0.57
C ASP A 90 -16.76 7.73 -1.69
N VAL A 91 -16.48 8.04 -2.98
CA VAL A 91 -16.90 7.20 -4.11
C VAL A 91 -16.28 5.81 -4.03
N VAL A 92 -14.95 5.73 -3.82
CA VAL A 92 -14.21 4.47 -3.74
C VAL A 92 -14.73 3.60 -2.59
N PHE A 93 -14.97 4.18 -1.41
CA PHE A 93 -15.54 3.47 -0.27
C PHE A 93 -16.98 3.01 -0.53
N ALA A 94 -17.81 3.87 -1.11
CA ALA A 94 -19.20 3.51 -1.41
C ALA A 94 -19.28 2.30 -2.36
N ILE A 95 -18.44 2.24 -3.40
CA ILE A 95 -18.35 1.09 -4.30
C ILE A 95 -17.87 -0.15 -3.53
N ASN A 96 -16.82 -0.01 -2.74
CA ASN A 96 -16.23 -1.13 -2.00
C ASN A 96 -17.18 -1.72 -0.96
N ASP A 97 -18.00 -0.87 -0.32
CA ASP A 97 -18.99 -1.26 0.66
C ASP A 97 -20.31 -1.79 0.02
N GLY A 98 -20.38 -1.84 -1.32
CA GLY A 98 -21.53 -2.34 -2.08
C GLY A 98 -22.66 -1.31 -2.25
N GLY A 99 -22.45 -0.06 -1.86
CA GLY A 99 -23.41 1.06 -1.99
C GLY A 99 -23.36 1.72 -3.37
N THR A 100 -23.60 0.98 -4.45
CA THR A 100 -23.45 1.47 -5.84
C THR A 100 -24.33 2.68 -6.16
N GLU A 101 -25.57 2.73 -5.67
CA GLU A 101 -26.46 3.89 -5.86
C GLU A 101 -25.91 5.17 -5.20
N LEU A 102 -25.33 5.03 -4.00
CA LEU A 102 -24.68 6.15 -3.32
C LEU A 102 -23.43 6.59 -4.07
N ALA A 103 -22.62 5.63 -4.50
CA ALA A 103 -21.41 5.91 -5.29
C ALA A 103 -21.74 6.66 -6.59
N GLU A 104 -22.77 6.22 -7.32
CA GLU A 104 -23.23 6.87 -8.55
C GLU A 104 -23.64 8.32 -8.30
N LYS A 105 -24.43 8.57 -7.25
CA LYS A 105 -24.87 9.93 -6.89
C LYS A 105 -23.68 10.85 -6.58
N ILE A 106 -22.74 10.41 -5.70
CA ILE A 106 -21.54 11.21 -5.35
C ILE A 106 -20.70 11.47 -6.60
N LEU A 107 -20.53 10.44 -7.45
CA LEU A 107 -19.73 10.54 -8.67
C LEU A 107 -20.35 11.49 -9.69
N GLU A 108 -21.68 11.52 -9.84
CA GLU A 108 -22.38 12.47 -10.72
C GLU A 108 -22.20 13.91 -10.24
N GLU A 109 -22.35 14.17 -8.93
CA GLU A 109 -22.13 15.50 -8.34
C GLU A 109 -20.69 15.94 -8.54
N TYR A 110 -19.71 15.05 -8.29
CA TYR A 110 -18.29 15.30 -8.52
C TYR A 110 -17.99 15.60 -9.99
N ALA A 111 -18.47 14.76 -10.91
CA ALA A 111 -18.26 14.92 -12.35
C ALA A 111 -18.84 16.25 -12.88
N CYS A 112 -20.05 16.64 -12.46
CA CYS A 112 -20.68 17.90 -12.84
C CYS A 112 -19.85 19.13 -12.44
N ARG A 113 -19.10 19.03 -11.32
CA ARG A 113 -18.26 20.12 -10.83
C ARG A 113 -16.87 20.15 -11.49
N LYS A 114 -16.28 18.96 -11.73
CA LYS A 114 -14.89 18.83 -12.18
C LYS A 114 -14.73 18.76 -13.69
N ILE A 115 -15.67 18.15 -14.40
CA ILE A 115 -15.57 17.95 -15.84
C ILE A 115 -16.33 19.08 -16.56
N VAL A 116 -15.65 20.19 -16.76
CA VAL A 116 -16.21 21.37 -17.44
C VAL A 116 -16.07 21.24 -18.96
N GLN A 117 -14.93 20.75 -19.43
CA GLN A 117 -14.62 20.55 -20.84
C GLN A 117 -14.96 19.11 -21.26
N LYS A 118 -15.72 18.96 -22.35
CA LYS A 118 -16.06 17.67 -22.93
C LYS A 118 -15.19 17.26 -24.12
N ASN A 119 -14.40 18.19 -24.65
CA ASN A 119 -13.49 17.91 -25.76
C ASN A 119 -12.12 17.55 -25.19
N ILE A 120 -11.72 16.28 -25.31
CA ILE A 120 -10.46 15.73 -24.79
C ILE A 120 -9.24 16.52 -25.29
N ASP A 121 -9.22 16.95 -26.55
CA ASP A 121 -8.12 17.73 -27.12
C ASP A 121 -7.92 19.11 -26.49
N LYS A 122 -8.89 19.58 -25.70
CA LYS A 122 -8.86 20.88 -25.02
C LYS A 122 -8.75 20.76 -23.51
N MET A 123 -8.73 19.54 -22.97
CA MET A 123 -8.55 19.27 -21.55
C MET A 123 -7.09 19.48 -21.14
N GLY A 124 -6.86 20.21 -20.06
CA GLY A 124 -5.56 20.24 -19.40
C GLY A 124 -5.23 18.91 -18.72
N CYS A 125 -3.98 18.74 -18.31
CA CYS A 125 -3.49 17.49 -17.72
C CYS A 125 -4.32 17.03 -16.49
N ASN A 126 -4.63 17.94 -15.56
CA ASN A 126 -5.43 17.66 -14.38
C ASN A 126 -6.86 17.24 -14.74
N GLU A 127 -7.51 17.94 -15.68
CA GLU A 127 -8.88 17.64 -16.10
C GLU A 127 -8.99 16.28 -16.80
N ARG A 128 -7.97 15.87 -17.59
CA ARG A 128 -7.91 14.53 -18.17
C ARG A 128 -7.85 13.43 -17.11
N LEU A 129 -7.08 13.62 -16.05
CA LEU A 129 -6.99 12.64 -14.95
C LEU A 129 -8.27 12.59 -14.13
N GLU A 130 -8.92 13.73 -13.88
CA GLU A 130 -10.24 13.78 -13.23
C GLU A 130 -11.28 13.02 -14.06
N TYR A 131 -11.29 13.23 -15.37
CA TYR A 131 -12.22 12.53 -16.27
C TYR A 131 -11.92 11.02 -16.33
N GLN A 132 -10.65 10.63 -16.37
CA GLN A 132 -10.23 9.24 -16.30
C GLN A 132 -10.72 8.58 -15.01
N PHE A 133 -10.58 9.25 -13.86
CA PHE A 133 -11.10 8.76 -12.58
C PHE A 133 -12.63 8.53 -12.66
N VAL A 134 -13.38 9.49 -13.18
CA VAL A 134 -14.85 9.37 -13.34
C VAL A 134 -15.22 8.16 -14.19
N LEU A 135 -14.59 7.99 -15.36
CA LEU A 135 -14.85 6.85 -16.26
C LEU A 135 -14.53 5.51 -15.58
N MET A 136 -13.42 5.45 -14.82
CA MET A 136 -13.05 4.23 -14.10
C MET A 136 -14.02 3.90 -12.98
N MET A 137 -14.48 4.88 -12.20
CA MET A 137 -15.47 4.64 -11.16
C MET A 137 -16.81 4.19 -11.76
N GLN A 138 -17.25 4.77 -12.88
CA GLN A 138 -18.41 4.31 -13.63
C GLN A 138 -18.25 2.86 -14.11
N ALA A 139 -17.07 2.49 -14.63
CA ALA A 139 -16.79 1.11 -15.03
C ALA A 139 -16.86 0.14 -13.84
N HIS A 140 -16.35 0.52 -12.68
CA HIS A 140 -16.43 -0.30 -11.47
C HIS A 140 -17.86 -0.44 -10.95
N ILE A 141 -18.67 0.63 -10.97
CA ILE A 141 -20.10 0.57 -10.62
C ILE A 141 -20.84 -0.40 -11.56
N MET A 142 -20.57 -0.33 -12.87
CA MET A 142 -21.12 -1.27 -13.85
C MET A 142 -20.74 -2.71 -13.53
N LEU A 143 -19.47 -2.98 -13.21
CA LEU A 143 -18.97 -4.33 -12.87
C LEU A 143 -19.59 -4.91 -11.60
N CYS A 144 -20.08 -4.08 -10.69
CA CYS A 144 -20.80 -4.54 -9.49
C CYS A 144 -22.23 -5.00 -9.76
N GLY A 145 -22.81 -4.68 -10.93
CA GLY A 145 -24.19 -4.96 -11.29
C GLY A 145 -24.35 -5.77 -12.58
N LYS A 146 -25.54 -5.66 -13.18
CA LYS A 146 -25.77 -6.10 -14.55
C LYS A 146 -25.40 -4.97 -15.51
N TYR A 147 -24.53 -5.23 -16.45
CA TYR A 147 -24.03 -4.21 -17.38
C TYR A 147 -24.09 -4.65 -18.84
N ASP A 148 -24.15 -3.67 -19.74
CA ASP A 148 -23.89 -3.87 -21.16
C ASP A 148 -22.36 -3.91 -21.37
N ARG A 149 -21.87 -5.04 -21.88
CA ARG A 149 -20.44 -5.23 -22.13
C ARG A 149 -19.88 -4.26 -23.17
N THR A 150 -20.70 -3.91 -24.17
CA THR A 150 -20.29 -2.99 -25.24
C THR A 150 -20.08 -1.59 -24.67
N GLU A 151 -20.98 -1.14 -23.81
CA GLU A 151 -20.85 0.14 -23.10
C GLU A 151 -19.63 0.16 -22.19
N LEU A 152 -19.40 -0.91 -21.41
CA LEU A 152 -18.24 -1.03 -20.53
C LEU A 152 -16.92 -0.97 -21.33
N ILE A 153 -16.82 -1.71 -22.44
CA ILE A 153 -15.66 -1.69 -23.32
C ILE A 153 -15.42 -0.28 -23.87
N ALA A 154 -16.46 0.44 -24.29
CA ALA A 154 -16.33 1.81 -24.78
C ALA A 154 -15.82 2.76 -23.71
N LYS A 155 -16.32 2.68 -22.45
CA LYS A 155 -15.82 3.49 -21.34
C LYS A 155 -14.36 3.21 -20.98
N LEU A 156 -13.96 1.94 -20.94
CA LEU A 156 -12.57 1.55 -20.67
C LEU A 156 -11.63 2.04 -21.78
N GLN A 157 -12.06 1.98 -23.03
CA GLN A 157 -11.30 2.51 -24.16
C GLN A 157 -11.15 4.03 -24.06
N GLU A 158 -12.22 4.74 -23.76
CA GLU A 158 -12.21 6.20 -23.55
C GLU A 158 -11.28 6.58 -22.39
N ALA A 159 -11.35 5.87 -21.26
CA ALA A 159 -10.45 6.09 -20.13
C ALA A 159 -8.97 5.87 -20.49
N ALA A 160 -8.67 4.84 -21.31
CA ALA A 160 -7.30 4.54 -21.71
C ALA A 160 -6.68 5.63 -22.60
N VAL A 161 -7.41 6.16 -23.57
CA VAL A 161 -6.86 7.14 -24.54
C VAL A 161 -6.56 8.50 -23.90
N LEU A 162 -7.11 8.81 -22.72
CA LEU A 162 -6.84 10.05 -22.00
C LEU A 162 -5.37 10.19 -21.58
N THR A 163 -4.68 9.07 -21.32
CA THR A 163 -3.26 9.05 -20.93
C THR A 163 -2.39 8.14 -21.82
N ILE A 164 -3.00 7.43 -22.76
CA ILE A 164 -2.32 6.58 -23.76
C ILE A 164 -2.79 7.02 -25.16
N PRO A 165 -2.33 8.18 -25.66
CA PRO A 165 -2.90 8.82 -26.86
C PRO A 165 -2.71 8.02 -28.15
N GLN A 166 -1.73 7.12 -28.22
CA GLN A 166 -1.54 6.23 -29.39
C GLN A 166 -2.54 5.05 -29.43
N GLY A 167 -3.38 4.95 -28.38
CA GLY A 167 -4.40 3.90 -28.28
C GLY A 167 -3.89 2.60 -27.67
N VAL A 168 -4.86 1.82 -27.19
CA VAL A 168 -4.63 0.58 -26.44
C VAL A 168 -3.93 -0.51 -27.27
N ASP A 169 -4.14 -0.54 -28.58
CA ASP A 169 -3.63 -1.62 -29.45
C ASP A 169 -2.12 -1.53 -29.71
N VAL A 170 -1.55 -0.33 -29.61
CA VAL A 170 -0.12 -0.07 -29.86
C VAL A 170 0.71 0.19 -28.60
N ALA A 171 0.10 0.21 -27.42
CA ALA A 171 0.78 0.51 -26.15
C ALA A 171 2.04 -0.35 -25.91
N PHE A 172 2.11 -1.56 -26.47
CA PHE A 172 3.23 -2.50 -26.31
C PHE A 172 3.91 -2.90 -27.63
N ASP A 173 3.49 -2.35 -28.79
CA ASP A 173 3.92 -2.85 -30.10
C ASP A 173 5.10 -2.10 -30.73
N ASN A 174 5.38 -0.87 -30.35
CA ASN A 174 6.30 0.02 -31.08
C ASN A 174 7.71 0.16 -30.51
N GLY A 175 8.12 -0.71 -29.57
CA GLY A 175 9.47 -0.63 -28.96
C GLY A 175 9.70 0.65 -28.15
N MET A 176 8.71 1.53 -28.05
CA MET A 176 8.75 2.67 -27.14
C MET A 176 8.69 2.15 -25.71
N LYS A 177 9.64 2.55 -24.88
CA LYS A 177 9.60 2.32 -23.45
C LYS A 177 8.57 3.28 -22.84
N ILE A 178 7.28 3.01 -23.05
CA ILE A 178 6.19 3.73 -22.40
C ILE A 178 6.19 3.34 -20.92
N ILE A 179 6.17 4.34 -20.05
CA ILE A 179 6.04 4.11 -18.62
C ILE A 179 4.58 4.29 -18.25
N LEU A 180 3.96 3.20 -17.79
CA LEU A 180 2.57 3.14 -17.39
C LEU A 180 2.45 2.93 -15.88
N SER A 181 1.51 3.61 -15.27
CA SER A 181 1.12 3.42 -13.88
C SER A 181 0.35 2.11 -13.68
N VAL A 182 0.24 1.66 -12.45
CA VAL A 182 -0.59 0.50 -12.06
C VAL A 182 -2.05 0.72 -12.47
N GLN A 183 -2.58 1.94 -12.32
CA GLN A 183 -3.95 2.27 -12.72
C GLN A 183 -4.14 2.22 -14.24
N GLU A 184 -3.18 2.70 -15.03
CA GLU A 184 -3.23 2.60 -16.50
C GLU A 184 -3.17 1.14 -16.96
N LEU A 185 -2.32 0.32 -16.32
CA LEU A 185 -2.26 -1.11 -16.56
C LEU A 185 -3.56 -1.82 -16.19
N ASP A 186 -4.23 -1.39 -15.12
CA ASP A 186 -5.54 -1.93 -14.73
C ASP A 186 -6.63 -1.63 -15.77
N ILE A 187 -6.67 -0.41 -16.31
CA ILE A 187 -7.58 -0.03 -17.41
C ILE A 187 -7.36 -0.95 -18.61
N LEU A 188 -6.11 -1.11 -19.06
CA LEU A 188 -5.78 -1.96 -20.20
C LEU A 188 -6.12 -3.42 -19.94
N LEU A 189 -5.84 -3.91 -18.74
CA LEU A 189 -6.10 -5.28 -18.34
C LEU A 189 -7.59 -5.59 -18.34
N GLU A 190 -8.41 -4.69 -17.76
CA GLU A 190 -9.86 -4.83 -17.75
C GLU A 190 -10.43 -4.76 -19.17
N TYR A 191 -9.97 -3.80 -19.96
CA TYR A 191 -10.37 -3.65 -21.36
C TYR A 191 -10.12 -4.94 -22.18
N TYR A 192 -8.90 -5.49 -22.14
CA TYR A 192 -8.58 -6.70 -22.88
C TYR A 192 -9.37 -7.91 -22.36
N TYR A 193 -9.57 -8.02 -21.05
CA TYR A 193 -10.35 -9.12 -20.49
C TYR A 193 -11.83 -9.07 -20.93
N GLN A 194 -12.45 -7.88 -20.97
CA GLN A 194 -13.82 -7.71 -21.45
C GLN A 194 -13.91 -8.05 -22.96
N LEU A 195 -12.90 -7.73 -23.74
CA LEU A 195 -12.82 -8.16 -25.14
C LEU A 195 -12.71 -9.69 -25.25
N VAL A 196 -11.88 -10.35 -24.45
CA VAL A 196 -11.82 -11.82 -24.38
C VAL A 196 -13.21 -12.41 -24.11
N CYS A 197 -13.92 -11.85 -23.12
CA CYS A 197 -15.26 -12.35 -22.76
C CYS A 197 -16.25 -12.18 -23.91
N ARG A 198 -16.24 -11.05 -24.62
CA ARG A 198 -17.07 -10.81 -25.81
C ARG A 198 -16.79 -11.83 -26.92
N GLU A 199 -15.52 -11.99 -27.28
CA GLU A 199 -15.14 -12.92 -28.36
C GLU A 199 -15.44 -14.40 -28.02
N ILE A 200 -15.40 -14.77 -26.75
CA ILE A 200 -15.82 -16.10 -26.29
C ILE A 200 -17.32 -16.28 -26.50
N GLU A 201 -18.15 -15.29 -26.16
CA GLU A 201 -19.59 -15.30 -26.38
C GLU A 201 -19.93 -15.39 -27.87
N GLU A 202 -19.14 -14.72 -28.73
CA GLU A 202 -19.26 -14.76 -30.19
C GLU A 202 -18.59 -15.99 -30.84
N LYS A 203 -17.93 -16.85 -30.05
CA LYS A 203 -17.20 -18.06 -30.51
C LYS A 203 -16.07 -17.78 -31.47
N ASN A 204 -15.44 -16.62 -31.37
CA ASN A 204 -14.34 -16.18 -32.26
C ASN A 204 -12.96 -16.48 -31.67
N ILE A 205 -12.54 -17.76 -31.72
CA ILE A 205 -11.35 -18.28 -31.04
C ILE A 205 -10.06 -17.57 -31.47
N LYS A 206 -9.89 -17.20 -32.72
CA LYS A 206 -8.67 -16.54 -33.20
C LYS A 206 -8.47 -15.16 -32.57
N THR A 207 -9.55 -14.42 -32.41
CA THR A 207 -9.53 -13.10 -31.79
C THR A 207 -9.33 -13.22 -30.25
N VAL A 208 -9.89 -14.27 -29.63
CA VAL A 208 -9.62 -14.61 -28.21
C VAL A 208 -8.13 -14.73 -27.95
N ASP A 209 -7.39 -15.47 -28.81
CA ASP A 209 -5.94 -15.64 -28.67
C ASP A 209 -5.17 -14.33 -28.79
N CYS A 210 -5.61 -13.44 -29.68
CA CYS A 210 -5.02 -12.10 -29.80
C CYS A 210 -5.11 -11.33 -28.47
N TYR A 211 -6.30 -11.27 -27.87
CA TYR A 211 -6.50 -10.51 -26.62
C TYR A 211 -5.87 -11.18 -25.40
N ILE A 212 -5.83 -12.51 -25.32
CA ILE A 212 -5.02 -13.22 -24.32
C ILE A 212 -3.54 -12.85 -24.48
N GLY A 213 -3.06 -12.76 -25.72
CA GLY A 213 -1.71 -12.26 -26.02
C GLY A 213 -1.45 -10.83 -25.53
N ARG A 214 -2.47 -9.94 -25.59
CA ARG A 214 -2.35 -8.58 -25.04
C ARG A 214 -2.26 -8.59 -23.52
N ILE A 215 -3.08 -9.35 -22.82
CA ILE A 215 -2.97 -9.52 -21.36
C ILE A 215 -1.58 -10.08 -20.99
N ARG A 216 -1.06 -11.01 -21.79
CA ARG A 216 0.29 -11.56 -21.60
C ARG A 216 1.38 -10.48 -21.70
N LYS A 217 1.27 -9.55 -22.65
CA LYS A 217 2.20 -8.42 -22.78
C LYS A 217 2.18 -7.52 -21.54
N VAL A 218 1.01 -7.37 -20.88
CA VAL A 218 0.91 -6.65 -19.60
C VAL A 218 1.74 -7.37 -18.53
N ILE A 219 1.64 -8.70 -18.43
CA ILE A 219 2.45 -9.50 -17.48
C ILE A 219 3.95 -9.31 -17.77
N ASP A 220 4.36 -9.48 -19.04
CA ASP A 220 5.75 -9.38 -19.45
C ASP A 220 6.30 -7.96 -19.15
N TYR A 221 5.49 -6.91 -19.36
CA TYR A 221 5.83 -5.53 -18.99
C TYR A 221 6.05 -5.38 -17.49
N ILE A 222 5.12 -5.85 -16.65
CA ILE A 222 5.23 -5.74 -15.18
C ILE A 222 6.48 -6.47 -14.66
N LEU A 223 6.77 -7.65 -15.20
CA LEU A 223 7.94 -8.44 -14.80
C LEU A 223 9.26 -7.79 -15.23
N SER A 224 9.29 -7.11 -16.37
CA SER A 224 10.47 -6.41 -16.90
C SER A 224 10.65 -4.98 -16.36
N ALA A 225 9.66 -4.45 -15.65
CA ALA A 225 9.72 -3.10 -15.07
C ALA A 225 10.56 -3.10 -13.79
N ASP A 226 11.87 -2.88 -13.92
CA ASP A 226 12.81 -2.87 -12.79
C ASP A 226 12.57 -1.69 -11.84
N TRP A 227 11.95 -0.60 -12.31
CA TRP A 227 11.56 0.55 -11.50
C TRP A 227 10.31 0.31 -10.65
N PHE A 228 9.50 -0.72 -10.93
CA PHE A 228 8.37 -1.06 -10.09
C PHE A 228 8.82 -1.74 -8.81
N ASN A 229 8.47 -1.17 -7.66
CA ASN A 229 8.67 -1.83 -6.38
C ASN A 229 7.72 -3.05 -6.21
N ALA A 230 7.97 -3.87 -5.20
CA ALA A 230 7.17 -5.06 -4.94
C ALA A 230 5.67 -4.75 -4.76
N LEU A 231 5.34 -3.63 -4.11
CA LEU A 231 3.94 -3.23 -3.88
C LEU A 231 3.23 -2.86 -5.19
N SER A 232 3.89 -2.13 -6.09
CA SER A 232 3.33 -1.80 -7.40
C SER A 232 3.07 -3.06 -8.22
N LYS A 233 4.03 -4.00 -8.24
CA LYS A 233 3.84 -5.31 -8.90
C LYS A 233 2.72 -6.13 -8.26
N ALA A 234 2.63 -6.18 -6.93
CA ALA A 234 1.60 -6.94 -6.21
C ALA A 234 0.18 -6.39 -6.41
N ASN A 235 0.05 -5.12 -6.74
CA ASN A 235 -1.26 -4.52 -7.01
C ASN A 235 -1.85 -4.93 -8.36
N ILE A 236 -1.06 -5.41 -9.33
CA ILE A 236 -1.54 -5.66 -10.69
C ILE A 236 -1.20 -7.07 -11.23
N LEU A 237 0.00 -7.61 -10.93
CA LEU A 237 0.44 -8.90 -11.47
C LEU A 237 -0.49 -10.06 -11.12
N PRO A 238 -0.98 -10.22 -9.86
CA PRO A 238 -1.89 -11.30 -9.51
C PRO A 238 -3.19 -11.29 -10.32
N LYS A 239 -3.77 -10.09 -10.55
CA LYS A 239 -4.97 -9.91 -11.40
C LYS A 239 -4.67 -10.31 -12.86
N ALA A 240 -3.54 -9.86 -13.41
CA ALA A 240 -3.15 -10.17 -14.77
C ALA A 240 -2.95 -11.67 -14.98
N VAL A 241 -2.27 -12.35 -14.05
CA VAL A 241 -2.08 -13.80 -14.05
C VAL A 241 -3.43 -14.54 -13.95
N TYR A 242 -4.29 -14.12 -13.02
CA TYR A 242 -5.63 -14.69 -12.89
C TYR A 242 -6.43 -14.55 -14.19
N TYR A 243 -6.43 -13.38 -14.81
CA TYR A 243 -7.16 -13.13 -16.06
C TYR A 243 -6.65 -13.96 -17.24
N VAL A 244 -5.33 -14.13 -17.37
CA VAL A 244 -4.77 -15.04 -18.40
C VAL A 244 -5.21 -16.48 -18.17
N MET A 245 -5.10 -16.96 -16.92
CA MET A 245 -5.47 -18.34 -16.59
C MET A 245 -6.97 -18.58 -16.82
N LEU A 246 -7.82 -17.66 -16.35
CA LEU A 246 -9.27 -17.72 -16.52
C LEU A 246 -9.69 -17.66 -18.00
N SER A 247 -9.07 -16.78 -18.77
CA SER A 247 -9.30 -16.65 -20.21
C SER A 247 -8.93 -17.92 -20.98
N ASN A 248 -7.78 -18.52 -20.66
CA ASN A 248 -7.37 -19.80 -21.25
C ASN A 248 -8.34 -20.93 -20.87
N GLN A 249 -8.78 -21.02 -19.61
CA GLN A 249 -9.78 -22.04 -19.21
C GLN A 249 -11.11 -21.87 -19.96
N LYS A 250 -11.59 -20.62 -20.10
CA LYS A 250 -12.82 -20.33 -20.89
C LYS A 250 -12.65 -20.73 -22.35
N LYS A 251 -11.51 -20.37 -22.98
CA LYS A 251 -11.17 -20.75 -24.36
C LYS A 251 -11.13 -22.28 -24.53
N ILE A 252 -10.47 -22.98 -23.62
CA ILE A 252 -10.35 -24.43 -23.65
C ILE A 252 -11.73 -25.10 -23.55
N ARG A 253 -12.63 -24.62 -22.68
CA ARG A 253 -14.01 -25.11 -22.58
C ARG A 253 -14.80 -24.87 -23.87
N LEU A 254 -14.62 -23.72 -24.52
CA LEU A 254 -15.28 -23.43 -25.80
C LEU A 254 -14.85 -24.42 -26.90
N ASN A 255 -13.58 -24.85 -26.90
CA ASN A 255 -13.07 -25.85 -27.84
C ASN A 255 -13.62 -27.25 -27.56
N MET A 256 -13.90 -27.60 -26.27
CA MET A 256 -14.49 -28.90 -25.91
C MET A 256 -15.86 -29.17 -26.53
N ASP A 257 -16.65 -28.13 -26.74
CA ASP A 257 -17.98 -28.28 -27.37
C ASP A 257 -17.86 -28.66 -28.87
N ASN A 258 -16.66 -28.55 -29.48
CA ASN A 258 -16.44 -28.66 -30.91
C ASN A 258 -15.37 -29.69 -31.36
N GLU A 259 -14.52 -30.23 -30.47
CA GLU A 259 -13.37 -31.06 -30.86
C GLU A 259 -13.02 -32.19 -29.83
N ASP A 260 -12.15 -33.12 -30.27
CA ASP A 260 -11.68 -34.28 -29.54
C ASP A 260 -11.04 -33.93 -28.15
N GLU A 261 -11.38 -34.66 -27.12
CA GLU A 261 -10.83 -34.55 -25.75
C GLU A 261 -9.30 -34.60 -25.70
N LEU A 262 -8.65 -35.28 -26.67
CA LEU A 262 -7.19 -35.36 -26.77
C LEU A 262 -6.53 -34.05 -27.14
N ILE A 263 -7.14 -33.21 -27.98
CA ILE A 263 -6.62 -31.89 -28.37
C ILE A 263 -6.68 -30.95 -27.16
N PHE A 264 -7.77 -31.01 -26.43
CA PHE A 264 -7.95 -30.28 -25.18
C PHE A 264 -6.83 -30.58 -24.15
N ILE A 265 -6.56 -31.88 -23.88
CA ILE A 265 -5.51 -32.32 -22.97
C ILE A 265 -4.14 -31.83 -23.46
N ALA A 266 -3.87 -31.88 -24.75
CA ALA A 266 -2.60 -31.45 -25.32
C ALA A 266 -2.35 -29.93 -25.17
N GLU A 267 -3.37 -29.08 -25.36
CA GLU A 267 -3.29 -27.63 -25.14
C GLU A 267 -3.12 -27.29 -23.65
N GLU A 268 -3.84 -27.99 -22.79
CA GLU A 268 -3.73 -27.84 -21.34
C GLU A 268 -2.30 -28.17 -20.84
N LEU A 269 -1.75 -29.31 -21.29
CA LEU A 269 -0.39 -29.75 -20.95
C LEU A 269 0.69 -28.76 -21.39
N LYS A 270 0.55 -28.13 -22.57
CA LYS A 270 1.47 -27.11 -23.07
C LYS A 270 1.47 -25.84 -22.19
N SER A 271 0.35 -25.55 -21.57
CA SER A 271 0.16 -24.33 -20.77
C SER A 271 0.65 -24.46 -19.33
N TYR A 272 0.73 -25.69 -18.77
CA TYR A 272 1.00 -25.90 -17.33
C TYR A 272 2.32 -25.31 -16.85
N GLY A 273 3.41 -25.51 -17.58
CA GLY A 273 4.72 -24.97 -17.17
C GLY A 273 4.70 -23.45 -17.01
N ARG A 274 4.04 -22.76 -17.93
CA ARG A 274 3.91 -21.30 -17.90
C ARG A 274 2.96 -20.84 -16.80
N TRP A 275 1.83 -21.49 -16.60
CA TRP A 275 0.90 -21.15 -15.53
C TRP A 275 1.51 -21.32 -14.15
N LEU A 276 2.31 -22.37 -13.92
CA LEU A 276 3.05 -22.56 -12.67
C LEU A 276 4.05 -21.42 -12.44
N SER A 277 4.81 -21.01 -13.47
CA SER A 277 5.77 -19.91 -13.38
C SER A 277 5.08 -18.57 -13.11
N ASP A 278 3.99 -18.28 -13.83
CA ASP A 278 3.22 -17.05 -13.62
C ASP A 278 2.63 -16.98 -12.19
N TYR A 279 2.10 -18.12 -11.71
CA TYR A 279 1.60 -18.23 -10.34
C TYR A 279 2.71 -18.00 -9.31
N ASP A 280 3.87 -18.64 -9.48
CA ASP A 280 4.99 -18.46 -8.55
C ASP A 280 5.44 -17.00 -8.48
N ASN A 281 5.55 -16.32 -9.62
CA ASN A 281 5.88 -14.89 -9.70
C ASN A 281 4.82 -14.03 -8.98
N ALA A 282 3.53 -14.31 -9.19
CA ALA A 282 2.45 -13.57 -8.54
C ALA A 282 2.47 -13.78 -7.01
N ILE A 283 2.67 -15.03 -6.56
CA ILE A 283 2.76 -15.33 -5.12
C ILE A 283 3.98 -14.66 -4.49
N GLU A 284 5.13 -14.66 -5.16
CA GLU A 284 6.35 -14.07 -4.59
C GLU A 284 6.20 -12.57 -4.36
N VAL A 285 5.66 -11.80 -5.32
CA VAL A 285 5.44 -10.36 -5.13
C VAL A 285 4.38 -10.07 -4.07
N LEU A 286 3.36 -10.92 -3.92
CA LEU A 286 2.39 -10.79 -2.82
C LEU A 286 3.04 -10.99 -1.45
N ARG A 287 3.92 -11.99 -1.33
CA ARG A 287 4.66 -12.29 -0.11
C ARG A 287 5.65 -11.19 0.25
N ASP A 288 6.34 -10.60 -0.74
CA ASP A 288 7.33 -9.53 -0.54
C ASP A 288 6.75 -8.29 0.13
N CYS A 289 5.47 -8.01 -0.10
CA CYS A 289 4.81 -6.82 0.45
C CYS A 289 3.61 -7.14 1.36
N GLY A 290 3.46 -8.39 1.80
CA GLY A 290 2.37 -8.80 2.70
C GLY A 290 0.97 -8.49 2.15
N ARG A 291 0.76 -8.66 0.83
CA ARG A 291 -0.53 -8.45 0.16
C ARG A 291 -1.18 -9.78 -0.19
N ILE A 292 -2.51 -9.80 -0.23
CA ILE A 292 -3.31 -11.00 -0.53
C ILE A 292 -4.31 -10.78 -1.67
N TYR A 293 -4.00 -9.85 -2.53
CA TYR A 293 -4.82 -9.47 -3.67
C TYR A 293 -4.87 -10.59 -4.71
N TYR A 294 -6.07 -11.03 -5.10
CA TYR A 294 -6.32 -12.20 -5.95
C TYR A 294 -5.67 -13.52 -5.45
N LEU A 295 -5.20 -13.58 -4.20
CA LEU A 295 -4.56 -14.78 -3.67
C LEU A 295 -5.53 -15.97 -3.58
N ALA A 296 -6.77 -15.72 -3.14
CA ALA A 296 -7.78 -16.78 -3.00
C ALA A 296 -8.14 -17.36 -4.36
N GLU A 297 -8.39 -16.49 -5.35
CA GLU A 297 -8.70 -16.85 -6.73
C GLU A 297 -7.58 -17.66 -7.39
N LEU A 298 -6.34 -17.19 -7.22
CA LEU A 298 -5.16 -17.88 -7.73
C LEU A 298 -4.95 -19.23 -7.06
N CYS A 299 -5.14 -19.35 -5.74
CA CYS A 299 -5.03 -20.59 -5.02
C CYS A 299 -6.10 -21.61 -5.47
N ASP A 300 -7.36 -21.19 -5.61
CA ASP A 300 -8.43 -22.07 -6.04
C ASP A 300 -8.24 -22.53 -7.49
N MET A 301 -7.79 -21.64 -8.37
CA MET A 301 -7.47 -21.97 -9.76
C MET A 301 -6.28 -22.92 -9.84
N MET A 302 -5.21 -22.64 -9.12
CA MET A 302 -4.01 -23.48 -9.12
C MET A 302 -4.27 -24.85 -8.45
N ASP A 303 -5.13 -24.91 -7.44
CA ASP A 303 -5.56 -26.18 -6.85
C ASP A 303 -6.25 -27.10 -7.87
N ALA A 304 -7.15 -26.53 -8.68
CA ALA A 304 -7.82 -27.26 -9.77
C ALA A 304 -6.81 -27.76 -10.81
N ILE A 305 -5.85 -26.90 -11.21
CA ILE A 305 -4.77 -27.25 -12.17
C ILE A 305 -3.87 -28.35 -11.63
N VAL A 306 -3.36 -28.20 -10.42
CA VAL A 306 -2.49 -29.21 -9.75
C VAL A 306 -3.21 -30.53 -9.59
N SER A 307 -4.50 -30.52 -9.23
CA SER A 307 -5.31 -31.73 -9.12
C SER A 307 -5.51 -32.41 -10.48
N ARG A 308 -5.66 -31.64 -11.56
CA ARG A 308 -5.74 -32.13 -12.93
C ARG A 308 -4.41 -32.72 -13.41
N MET A 309 -3.29 -32.02 -13.15
CA MET A 309 -1.94 -32.48 -13.45
C MET A 309 -1.64 -33.84 -12.83
N LYS A 310 -2.00 -34.07 -11.57
CA LYS A 310 -1.84 -35.37 -10.88
C LYS A 310 -2.58 -36.51 -11.57
N LYS A 311 -3.66 -36.23 -12.28
CA LYS A 311 -4.43 -37.22 -13.03
C LYS A 311 -3.83 -37.53 -14.40
N LEU A 312 -3.19 -36.54 -15.03
CA LEU A 312 -2.74 -36.62 -16.43
C LEU A 312 -1.24 -36.96 -16.56
N LEU A 313 -0.41 -36.61 -15.56
CA LEU A 313 1.05 -36.76 -15.62
C LEU A 313 1.51 -37.98 -14.81
N SER A 314 2.67 -38.56 -15.22
CA SER A 314 3.32 -39.62 -14.45
C SER A 314 3.86 -39.11 -13.10
N GLU A 315 4.05 -40.01 -12.12
CA GLU A 315 4.60 -39.65 -10.79
C GLU A 315 5.98 -38.99 -10.89
N ASP A 316 6.82 -39.38 -11.83
CA ASP A 316 8.17 -38.82 -12.03
C ASP A 316 8.09 -37.37 -12.50
N VAL A 317 7.18 -37.06 -13.44
CA VAL A 317 6.94 -35.67 -13.89
C VAL A 317 6.35 -34.85 -12.76
N CYS A 318 5.38 -35.37 -12.03
CA CYS A 318 4.81 -34.69 -10.86
C CYS A 318 5.88 -34.37 -9.81
N ARG A 319 6.81 -35.28 -9.57
CA ARG A 319 7.93 -35.10 -8.65
C ARG A 319 8.91 -34.05 -9.14
N SER A 320 9.29 -34.09 -10.43
CA SER A 320 10.18 -33.08 -11.03
C SER A 320 9.61 -31.67 -10.99
N MET A 321 8.29 -31.50 -11.13
CA MET A 321 7.56 -30.25 -11.05
C MET A 321 7.16 -29.85 -9.61
N LYS A 322 7.56 -30.63 -8.59
CA LYS A 322 7.22 -30.39 -7.16
C LYS A 322 5.72 -30.23 -6.88
N ILE A 323 4.89 -30.99 -7.60
CA ILE A 323 3.42 -30.83 -7.55
C ILE A 323 2.86 -31.06 -6.16
N ASN A 324 3.40 -32.00 -5.38
CA ASN A 324 2.93 -32.26 -4.02
C ASN A 324 3.30 -31.14 -3.05
N ASP A 325 4.48 -30.57 -3.17
CA ASP A 325 4.92 -29.43 -2.34
C ASP A 325 4.05 -28.20 -2.62
N ARG A 326 3.77 -27.95 -3.93
CA ARG A 326 2.86 -26.88 -4.34
C ARG A 326 1.47 -27.07 -3.78
N LYS A 327 0.92 -28.29 -3.86
CA LYS A 327 -0.38 -28.61 -3.29
C LYS A 327 -0.43 -28.30 -1.79
N SER A 328 0.59 -28.74 -1.05
CA SER A 328 0.71 -28.46 0.39
C SER A 328 0.75 -26.96 0.68
N THR A 329 1.50 -26.17 -0.12
CA THR A 329 1.59 -24.73 0.04
C THR A 329 0.24 -24.04 -0.26
N ILE A 330 -0.43 -24.45 -1.35
CA ILE A 330 -1.76 -23.95 -1.70
C ILE A 330 -2.76 -24.23 -0.58
N ASP A 331 -2.76 -25.44 -0.02
CA ASP A 331 -3.67 -25.83 1.06
C ASP A 331 -3.44 -24.99 2.33
N ARG A 332 -2.18 -24.68 2.66
CA ARG A 332 -1.82 -23.79 3.77
C ARG A 332 -2.36 -22.36 3.54
N TYR A 333 -2.15 -21.78 2.36
CA TYR A 333 -2.64 -20.45 2.04
C TYR A 333 -4.17 -20.38 2.03
N ARG A 334 -4.83 -21.40 1.49
CA ARG A 334 -6.30 -21.51 1.55
C ARG A 334 -6.80 -21.63 2.99
N GLY A 335 -6.14 -22.44 3.81
CA GLY A 335 -6.46 -22.62 5.23
C GLY A 335 -6.35 -21.31 6.02
N MET A 336 -5.26 -20.56 5.80
CA MET A 336 -5.03 -19.25 6.38
C MET A 336 -6.14 -18.25 5.99
N LEU A 337 -6.45 -18.14 4.70
CA LEU A 337 -7.47 -17.21 4.19
C LEU A 337 -8.88 -17.59 4.68
N LEU A 338 -9.22 -18.88 4.71
CA LEU A 338 -10.49 -19.38 5.25
C LEU A 338 -10.64 -19.07 6.74
N TYR A 339 -9.57 -19.20 7.52
CA TYR A 339 -9.58 -18.86 8.93
C TYR A 339 -9.87 -17.38 9.14
N ILE A 340 -9.13 -16.48 8.42
CA ILE A 340 -9.34 -15.03 8.53
C ILE A 340 -10.75 -14.64 8.09
N GLU A 341 -11.25 -15.18 6.97
CA GLU A 341 -12.64 -14.96 6.52
C GLU A 341 -13.65 -15.37 7.57
N LYS A 342 -13.46 -16.54 8.21
CA LYS A 342 -14.35 -17.05 9.26
C LYS A 342 -14.42 -16.14 10.48
N ILE A 343 -13.29 -15.59 10.92
CA ILE A 343 -13.27 -14.73 12.11
C ILE A 343 -13.69 -13.29 11.81
N SER A 344 -13.36 -12.76 10.62
CA SER A 344 -13.64 -11.38 10.23
C SER A 344 -15.03 -11.20 9.61
N GLY A 345 -15.60 -12.24 9.02
CA GLY A 345 -16.81 -12.15 8.19
C GLY A 345 -16.59 -11.45 6.83
N ILE A 346 -15.34 -11.09 6.50
CA ILE A 346 -14.98 -10.41 5.26
C ILE A 346 -14.53 -11.46 4.24
N SER A 347 -15.05 -11.37 3.01
CA SER A 347 -14.70 -12.30 1.93
C SER A 347 -13.21 -12.31 1.63
N ARG A 348 -12.62 -13.50 1.53
CA ARG A 348 -11.25 -13.71 1.08
C ARG A 348 -11.03 -13.35 -0.40
N TYR A 349 -12.09 -13.42 -1.20
CA TYR A 349 -12.04 -13.12 -2.62
C TYR A 349 -11.95 -11.61 -2.87
N THR A 350 -11.33 -11.24 -3.98
CA THR A 350 -11.25 -9.87 -4.44
C THR A 350 -12.39 -9.58 -5.42
N GLN A 351 -13.49 -9.04 -4.92
CA GLN A 351 -14.69 -8.79 -5.73
C GLN A 351 -14.53 -7.57 -6.65
N ASN A 352 -13.75 -6.59 -6.23
CA ASN A 352 -13.42 -5.40 -7.01
C ASN A 352 -12.00 -4.90 -6.69
N SER A 353 -11.45 -4.04 -7.53
CA SER A 353 -10.07 -3.54 -7.41
C SER A 353 -10.00 -2.21 -6.64
N MET A 354 -10.96 -1.89 -5.79
CA MET A 354 -11.06 -0.57 -5.16
C MET A 354 -9.88 -0.19 -4.29
N TYR A 355 -9.19 -1.17 -3.65
CA TYR A 355 -7.98 -0.88 -2.88
C TYR A 355 -6.84 -0.28 -3.73
N MET A 356 -6.87 -0.45 -5.06
CA MET A 356 -5.91 0.20 -5.97
C MET A 356 -6.14 1.71 -6.08
N TYR A 357 -7.31 2.16 -5.74
CA TYR A 357 -7.73 3.56 -5.82
C TYR A 357 -7.73 4.24 -4.45
N PHE A 358 -7.44 3.53 -3.36
CA PHE A 358 -7.20 4.15 -2.08
C PHE A 358 -5.93 4.98 -2.12
N GLU A 359 -6.03 6.21 -1.67
CA GLU A 359 -4.92 7.13 -1.48
C GLU A 359 -4.78 7.43 0.01
N PRO A 360 -4.12 6.55 0.78
CA PRO A 360 -3.95 6.73 2.21
C PRO A 360 -2.95 7.83 2.54
N ASN A 361 -2.88 8.19 3.83
CA ASN A 361 -1.91 9.14 4.38
C ASN A 361 -2.02 10.55 3.79
N VAL A 362 -3.23 10.96 3.46
CA VAL A 362 -3.55 12.34 3.04
C VAL A 362 -4.21 13.07 4.19
N TYR A 363 -3.67 14.21 4.54
CA TYR A 363 -4.10 14.99 5.70
C TYR A 363 -4.46 16.41 5.31
N ARG A 364 -5.42 16.98 6.05
CA ARG A 364 -5.81 18.38 5.90
C ARG A 364 -4.75 19.27 6.54
N MET A 365 -4.00 20.01 5.72
CA MET A 365 -2.84 20.83 6.12
C MET A 365 -3.16 21.77 7.28
N GLU A 366 -4.25 22.52 7.20
CA GLU A 366 -4.63 23.48 8.23
C GLU A 366 -4.87 22.85 9.60
N LYS A 367 -5.42 21.61 9.63
CA LYS A 367 -5.58 20.84 10.87
C LYS A 367 -4.23 20.35 11.38
N VAL A 368 -3.40 19.79 10.49
CA VAL A 368 -2.05 19.31 10.85
C VAL A 368 -1.21 20.41 11.45
N VAL A 369 -1.18 21.60 10.84
CA VAL A 369 -0.45 22.77 11.36
C VAL A 369 -0.93 23.15 12.76
N ALA A 370 -2.25 23.22 12.94
CA ALA A 370 -2.84 23.59 14.23
C ALA A 370 -2.54 22.54 15.33
N ASP A 371 -2.71 21.26 15.00
CA ASP A 371 -2.52 20.15 15.95
C ASP A 371 -1.04 19.98 16.29
N ARG A 372 -0.16 20.06 15.29
CA ARG A 372 1.28 19.97 15.48
C ARG A 372 1.84 21.13 16.31
N ARG A 373 1.38 22.36 16.03
CA ARG A 373 1.77 23.52 16.85
C ARG A 373 1.36 23.36 18.33
N ARG A 374 0.15 22.84 18.60
CA ARG A 374 -0.32 22.59 19.96
C ARG A 374 0.50 21.47 20.62
N LEU A 375 0.79 20.41 19.89
CA LEU A 375 1.61 19.29 20.35
C LEU A 375 3.02 19.75 20.75
N LEU A 376 3.62 20.64 19.96
CA LEU A 376 4.91 21.25 20.27
C LEU A 376 4.84 22.27 21.42
N GLY A 377 3.64 22.68 21.85
CA GLY A 377 3.42 23.64 22.94
C GLY A 377 3.80 25.07 22.57
N ILE A 378 3.82 25.42 21.26
CA ILE A 378 4.15 26.76 20.79
C ILE A 378 2.92 27.57 20.43
N THR A 379 2.99 28.91 20.64
CA THR A 379 1.92 29.84 20.30
C THR A 379 1.96 30.20 18.81
N GLN A 380 0.86 30.76 18.27
CA GLN A 380 0.84 31.29 16.90
C GLN A 380 1.88 32.39 16.68
N ASN A 381 2.17 33.21 17.70
CA ASN A 381 3.23 34.22 17.63
C ASN A 381 4.62 33.59 17.49
N GLN A 382 4.92 32.57 18.29
CA GLN A 382 6.18 31.85 18.22
C GLN A 382 6.36 31.10 16.88
N LEU A 383 5.27 30.49 16.37
CA LEU A 383 5.32 29.84 15.02
C LEU A 383 5.56 30.86 13.90
N ALA A 384 5.03 32.08 14.04
CA ALA A 384 5.14 33.14 13.04
C ALA A 384 6.48 33.92 13.09
N GLU A 385 7.20 33.87 14.21
CA GLU A 385 8.38 34.69 14.47
C GLU A 385 9.45 34.56 13.38
N GLY A 386 9.82 35.68 12.75
CA GLY A 386 10.83 35.71 11.67
C GLY A 386 10.34 35.19 10.31
N ILE A 387 9.10 34.66 10.20
CA ILE A 387 8.55 34.10 8.96
C ILE A 387 7.41 34.98 8.42
N CYS A 388 6.39 35.23 9.23
CA CYS A 388 5.19 35.93 8.84
C CYS A 388 4.51 36.58 10.05
N THR A 389 3.23 36.95 9.93
CA THR A 389 2.46 37.46 11.08
C THR A 389 1.64 36.36 11.75
N ALA A 390 1.40 36.48 13.06
CA ALA A 390 0.48 35.56 13.77
C ALA A 390 -0.92 35.52 13.16
N LYS A 391 -1.36 36.61 12.51
CA LYS A 391 -2.62 36.65 11.74
C LYS A 391 -2.56 35.69 10.53
N THR A 392 -1.41 35.58 9.87
CA THR A 392 -1.20 34.63 8.77
C THR A 392 -1.33 33.20 9.27
N ILE A 393 -0.66 32.85 10.38
CA ILE A 393 -0.78 31.51 11.00
C ILE A 393 -2.23 31.22 11.37
N ARG A 394 -2.93 32.18 12.02
CA ARG A 394 -4.33 31.96 12.36
C ARG A 394 -5.21 31.71 11.13
N ARG A 395 -4.98 32.47 10.02
CA ARG A 395 -5.72 32.27 8.78
C ARG A 395 -5.41 30.95 8.10
N LEU A 396 -4.16 30.48 8.18
CA LEU A 396 -3.76 29.16 7.73
C LEU A 396 -4.51 28.07 8.53
N GLU A 397 -4.45 28.11 9.86
CA GLU A 397 -5.14 27.14 10.73
C GLU A 397 -6.68 27.15 10.58
N GLN A 398 -7.26 28.24 10.06
CA GLN A 398 -8.69 28.39 9.75
C GLN A 398 -9.05 28.00 8.31
N GLY A 399 -8.10 27.58 7.49
CA GLY A 399 -8.33 27.23 6.09
C GLY A 399 -8.59 28.43 5.16
N HIS A 400 -8.28 29.65 5.60
CA HIS A 400 -8.57 30.87 4.82
C HIS A 400 -7.43 31.31 3.90
N CYS A 401 -6.21 30.84 4.11
CA CYS A 401 -5.06 31.26 3.33
C CYS A 401 -3.93 30.26 3.47
N ARG A 402 -3.47 29.70 2.34
CA ARG A 402 -2.22 28.92 2.26
C ARG A 402 -1.07 29.91 2.05
N PRO A 403 -0.05 29.95 2.91
CA PRO A 403 1.21 30.62 2.63
C PRO A 403 1.91 29.94 1.44
N HIS A 404 2.64 30.69 0.64
CA HIS A 404 3.36 30.16 -0.52
C HIS A 404 4.85 29.99 -0.27
N GLY A 405 5.47 29.05 -0.99
CA GLY A 405 6.90 28.89 -1.12
C GLY A 405 7.63 28.87 0.21
N TYR A 406 8.66 29.70 0.33
CA TYR A 406 9.53 29.78 1.49
C TYR A 406 8.81 29.92 2.83
N ASN A 407 7.74 30.72 2.91
CA ASN A 407 7.01 30.90 4.17
C ASN A 407 6.32 29.60 4.63
N LEU A 408 5.74 28.84 3.70
CA LEU A 408 5.14 27.54 4.03
C LEU A 408 6.21 26.56 4.48
N TYR A 409 7.33 26.48 3.74
CA TYR A 409 8.45 25.64 4.12
C TYR A 409 8.97 25.95 5.54
N GLU A 410 9.20 27.23 5.86
CA GLU A 410 9.67 27.63 7.19
C GLU A 410 8.67 27.32 8.31
N ILE A 411 7.35 27.43 8.04
CA ILE A 411 6.30 27.05 8.99
C ILE A 411 6.37 25.53 9.23
N LEU A 412 6.41 24.73 8.17
CA LEU A 412 6.46 23.28 8.26
C LEU A 412 7.78 22.80 8.90
N ASN A 413 8.90 23.45 8.58
CA ASN A 413 10.20 23.18 9.18
C ASN A 413 10.18 23.40 10.70
N ARG A 414 9.59 24.52 11.17
CA ARG A 414 9.43 24.81 12.60
C ARG A 414 8.50 23.84 13.34
N LEU A 415 7.64 23.16 12.58
CA LEU A 415 6.75 22.10 13.07
C LEU A 415 7.37 20.70 12.98
N GLU A 416 8.63 20.57 12.57
CA GLU A 416 9.35 19.31 12.35
C GLU A 416 8.70 18.44 11.25
N LEU A 417 8.07 19.07 10.25
CA LEU A 417 7.42 18.40 9.11
C LEU A 417 8.23 18.49 7.82
N TYR A 418 8.97 19.59 7.62
CA TYR A 418 9.95 19.87 6.57
C TYR A 418 9.40 20.09 5.15
N SER A 419 8.20 19.59 4.81
CA SER A 419 7.55 19.74 3.51
C SER A 419 6.06 19.41 3.63
N ASP A 420 5.26 19.78 2.65
CA ASP A 420 3.89 19.29 2.44
C ASP A 420 3.84 17.87 1.85
N PHE A 421 4.96 17.40 1.33
CA PHE A 421 5.27 16.00 1.03
C PHE A 421 6.17 15.43 2.14
N VAL A 422 5.53 14.99 3.23
CA VAL A 422 6.21 14.61 4.47
C VAL A 422 6.67 13.17 4.39
N MET A 423 7.96 12.94 4.22
CA MET A 423 8.53 11.59 4.28
C MET A 423 8.36 11.01 5.69
N ASP A 424 8.01 9.71 5.79
CA ASP A 424 7.58 9.11 7.05
C ASP A 424 8.67 9.02 8.12
N GLU A 425 9.81 8.44 7.79
CA GLU A 425 10.82 8.04 8.77
C GLU A 425 12.13 8.84 8.64
N ILE A 426 12.47 9.30 7.44
CA ILE A 426 13.64 10.14 7.17
C ILE A 426 13.27 11.35 6.32
N VAL A 427 14.05 12.39 6.42
CA VAL A 427 14.01 13.54 5.53
C VAL A 427 15.14 13.39 4.52
N SER A 428 14.80 12.88 3.35
CA SER A 428 15.68 12.77 2.19
C SER A 428 14.84 12.86 0.92
N TYR A 429 15.33 13.58 -0.06
CA TYR A 429 14.74 13.63 -1.40
C TYR A 429 15.50 12.73 -2.38
N ASP A 430 16.44 11.90 -1.88
CA ASP A 430 17.15 10.88 -2.64
C ASP A 430 16.41 9.53 -2.52
N ALA A 431 15.91 9.02 -3.62
CA ALA A 431 15.21 7.74 -3.66
C ALA A 431 16.12 6.56 -3.25
N GLY A 432 17.42 6.67 -3.47
CA GLY A 432 18.41 5.67 -3.02
C GLY A 432 18.51 5.56 -1.51
N ASP A 433 18.32 6.65 -0.77
CA ASP A 433 18.29 6.61 0.70
C ASP A 433 17.04 5.89 1.22
N MET A 434 15.90 6.07 0.55
CA MET A 434 14.66 5.37 0.88
C MET A 434 14.80 3.86 0.64
N GLU A 435 15.39 3.47 -0.50
CA GLU A 435 15.67 2.06 -0.81
C GLU A 435 16.66 1.45 0.20
N LEU A 436 17.66 2.23 0.63
CA LEU A 436 18.63 1.79 1.63
C LEU A 436 17.96 1.58 3.00
N LEU A 437 17.03 2.44 3.39
CA LEU A 437 16.24 2.27 4.61
C LEU A 437 15.37 1.00 4.55
N GLU A 438 14.73 0.72 3.42
CA GLU A 438 13.98 -0.54 3.23
C GLU A 438 14.88 -1.76 3.39
N LYS A 439 16.09 -1.74 2.81
CA LYS A 439 17.07 -2.82 2.99
C LYS A 439 17.51 -3.00 4.46
N VAL A 440 17.57 -1.93 5.25
CA VAL A 440 17.81 -2.02 6.71
C VAL A 440 16.69 -2.80 7.38
N TYR A 441 15.42 -2.45 7.10
CA TYR A 441 14.26 -3.15 7.68
C TYR A 441 14.15 -4.61 7.23
N ASP A 442 14.45 -4.89 5.97
CA ASP A 442 14.49 -6.26 5.46
C ASP A 442 15.54 -7.11 6.22
N ALA A 443 16.74 -6.54 6.41
CA ALA A 443 17.79 -7.23 7.16
C ALA A 443 17.40 -7.47 8.64
N ILE A 444 16.67 -6.52 9.27
CA ILE A 444 16.10 -6.68 10.61
C ILE A 444 15.08 -7.82 10.61
N SER A 445 14.14 -7.83 9.66
CA SER A 445 13.10 -8.86 9.57
C SER A 445 13.65 -10.27 9.35
N MET A 446 14.78 -10.36 8.63
CA MET A 446 15.53 -11.60 8.41
C MET A 446 16.43 -12.00 9.59
N ASN A 447 16.42 -11.25 10.71
CA ASN A 447 17.31 -11.45 11.86
C ASN A 447 18.82 -11.38 11.50
N ALA A 448 19.17 -10.57 10.49
CA ALA A 448 20.53 -10.35 10.03
C ALA A 448 21.13 -9.08 10.63
N ALA A 449 21.30 -9.05 11.96
CA ALA A 449 21.65 -7.86 12.73
C ALA A 449 22.95 -7.15 12.27
N GLU A 450 24.01 -7.92 11.95
CA GLU A 450 25.28 -7.36 11.47
C GLU A 450 25.11 -6.62 10.14
N LYS A 451 24.37 -7.22 9.19
CA LYS A 451 24.05 -6.61 7.91
C LYS A 451 23.19 -5.36 8.07
N ALA A 452 22.18 -5.42 8.95
CA ALA A 452 21.32 -4.27 9.23
C ALA A 452 22.13 -3.08 9.79
N GLN A 453 23.07 -3.33 10.72
CA GLN A 453 23.96 -2.31 11.27
C GLN A 453 24.93 -1.73 10.22
N GLU A 454 25.41 -2.53 9.27
CA GLU A 454 26.25 -2.06 8.18
C GLU A 454 25.48 -1.13 7.24
N LEU A 455 24.27 -1.54 6.83
CA LEU A 455 23.39 -0.73 6.00
C LEU A 455 22.97 0.57 6.70
N LEU A 456 22.66 0.51 8.00
CA LEU A 456 22.34 1.70 8.79
C LEU A 456 23.51 2.69 8.88
N ARG A 457 24.75 2.20 9.01
CA ARG A 457 25.94 3.08 8.98
C ARG A 457 26.09 3.78 7.62
N THR A 458 25.80 3.08 6.53
CA THR A 458 25.81 3.65 5.19
C THR A 458 24.73 4.73 5.06
N LEU A 459 23.51 4.42 5.48
CA LEU A 459 22.40 5.38 5.47
C LEU A 459 22.72 6.64 6.30
N LYS A 460 23.24 6.46 7.53
CA LYS A 460 23.67 7.56 8.40
C LYS A 460 24.73 8.48 7.78
N ALA A 461 25.58 7.95 6.90
CA ALA A 461 26.57 8.73 6.18
C ALA A 461 26.00 9.51 4.99
N ASN A 462 24.87 9.07 4.44
CA ASN A 462 24.23 9.69 3.29
C ASN A 462 23.25 10.80 3.67
N ILE A 463 22.47 10.60 4.74
CA ILE A 463 21.41 11.52 5.14
C ILE A 463 21.91 12.65 6.03
N ASP A 464 21.22 13.79 6.00
CA ASP A 464 21.57 14.93 6.86
C ASP A 464 21.07 14.70 8.30
N MET A 465 22.01 14.48 9.21
CA MET A 465 21.74 14.29 10.64
C MET A 465 21.36 15.59 11.38
N GLY A 466 21.35 16.74 10.69
CA GLY A 466 20.81 18.00 11.20
C GLY A 466 19.29 17.96 11.36
N TYR A 467 18.59 17.16 10.55
CA TYR A 467 17.15 16.94 10.71
C TYR A 467 16.86 16.08 11.94
N THR A 468 15.99 16.58 12.81
CA THR A 468 15.56 15.89 14.04
C THR A 468 15.03 14.49 13.73
N ARG A 469 14.24 14.33 12.65
CA ARG A 469 13.67 13.05 12.25
C ARG A 469 14.75 12.03 11.86
N ASN A 470 15.75 12.44 11.10
CA ASN A 470 16.87 11.57 10.72
C ASN A 470 17.65 11.10 11.95
N ARG A 471 17.90 12.01 12.89
CA ARG A 471 18.51 11.65 14.18
C ARG A 471 17.66 10.66 14.97
N GLN A 472 16.35 10.92 15.10
CA GLN A 472 15.44 10.05 15.83
C GLN A 472 15.43 8.64 15.24
N MET A 473 15.33 8.52 13.92
CA MET A 473 15.30 7.22 13.26
C MET A 473 16.61 6.44 13.46
N VAL A 474 17.75 7.07 13.21
CA VAL A 474 19.06 6.39 13.33
C VAL A 474 19.33 6.00 14.78
N GLU A 475 19.21 6.95 15.73
CA GLU A 475 19.49 6.68 17.15
C GLU A 475 18.54 5.65 17.74
N ARG A 476 17.27 5.63 17.33
CA ARG A 476 16.31 4.59 17.70
C ARG A 476 16.75 3.20 17.24
N LEU A 477 17.14 3.05 15.97
CA LEU A 477 17.59 1.75 15.46
C LEU A 477 18.90 1.30 16.11
N GLU A 478 19.84 2.22 16.36
CA GLU A 478 21.07 1.91 17.12
C GLU A 478 20.73 1.43 18.54
N LEU A 479 19.78 2.10 19.21
CA LEU A 479 19.28 1.73 20.54
C LEU A 479 18.58 0.35 20.53
N ASP A 480 17.76 0.06 19.51
CA ASP A 480 17.12 -1.24 19.34
C ASP A 480 18.14 -2.38 19.21
N PHE A 481 19.20 -2.18 18.41
CA PHE A 481 20.29 -3.17 18.29
C PHE A 481 21.02 -3.40 19.60
N ASP A 482 21.27 -2.36 20.39
CA ASP A 482 21.98 -2.48 21.66
C ASP A 482 21.11 -3.18 22.72
N TYR A 483 19.81 -2.93 22.72
CA TYR A 483 18.86 -3.62 23.61
C TYR A 483 18.70 -5.11 23.23
N GLN A 484 18.49 -5.40 21.95
CA GLN A 484 18.36 -6.79 21.47
C GLN A 484 19.65 -7.58 21.66
N GLY A 485 20.81 -6.93 21.53
CA GLY A 485 22.12 -7.49 21.81
C GLY A 485 22.45 -7.66 23.30
N GLY A 486 21.56 -7.26 24.22
CA GLY A 486 21.73 -7.37 25.66
C GLY A 486 22.82 -6.44 26.22
N LYS A 487 23.20 -5.38 25.51
CA LYS A 487 24.23 -4.41 25.93
C LYS A 487 23.70 -3.39 26.94
N ILE A 488 22.40 -3.12 26.90
CA ILE A 488 21.73 -2.17 27.78
C ILE A 488 20.55 -2.84 28.48
N SER A 489 20.18 -2.31 29.67
CA SER A 489 19.04 -2.80 30.41
C SER A 489 17.71 -2.28 29.81
N LYS A 490 16.59 -2.93 30.16
CA LYS A 490 15.25 -2.44 29.80
C LYS A 490 15.02 -1.00 30.24
N LYS A 491 15.45 -0.64 31.44
CA LYS A 491 15.29 0.71 32.00
C LYS A 491 16.10 1.75 31.21
N ASP A 492 17.37 1.44 30.90
CA ASP A 492 18.20 2.34 30.10
C ASP A 492 17.59 2.54 28.70
N TYR A 493 17.06 1.45 28.10
CA TYR A 493 16.35 1.53 26.83
C TYR A 493 15.12 2.44 26.89
N GLU A 494 14.28 2.32 27.94
CA GLU A 494 13.11 3.19 28.14
C GLU A 494 13.51 4.66 28.32
N ASP A 495 14.54 4.95 29.13
CA ASP A 495 15.01 6.30 29.41
C ASP A 495 15.60 6.95 28.14
N ASP A 496 16.41 6.22 27.36
CA ASP A 496 16.99 6.73 26.12
C ASP A 496 15.93 6.88 25.00
N LEU A 497 14.95 5.97 24.91
CA LEU A 497 13.85 6.10 23.95
C LEU A 497 13.01 7.36 24.23
N LYS A 498 12.68 7.65 25.50
CA LYS A 498 12.02 8.91 25.91
C LYS A 498 12.82 10.15 25.51
N LYS A 499 14.12 10.10 25.64
CA LYS A 499 15.03 11.19 25.24
C LYS A 499 15.01 11.38 23.73
N ILE A 500 15.05 10.29 22.93
CA ILE A 500 15.00 10.35 21.48
C ILE A 500 13.65 10.93 21.00
N ILE A 501 12.53 10.48 21.59
CA ILE A 501 11.20 11.06 21.32
C ILE A 501 11.22 12.57 21.61
N GLY A 502 11.86 12.97 22.72
CA GLY A 502 11.97 14.35 23.16
C GLY A 502 12.73 15.29 22.22
N TYR A 503 13.40 14.80 21.19
CA TYR A 503 14.06 15.65 20.19
C TYR A 503 13.05 16.48 19.38
N SER A 504 11.88 15.93 19.04
CA SER A 504 10.80 16.65 18.36
C SER A 504 9.76 17.16 19.35
N VAL A 505 9.16 16.29 20.14
CA VAL A 505 8.03 16.58 21.02
C VAL A 505 8.34 16.13 22.44
N LYS A 506 8.21 17.02 23.41
CA LYS A 506 8.31 16.62 24.82
C LYS A 506 7.30 15.52 25.12
N TYR A 507 7.76 14.42 25.72
CA TYR A 507 6.96 13.21 25.95
C TYR A 507 5.61 13.51 26.63
N GLU A 508 5.58 14.42 27.62
CA GLU A 508 4.38 14.78 28.36
C GLU A 508 3.34 15.55 27.50
N ASN A 509 3.76 16.14 26.37
CA ASN A 509 2.85 16.89 25.50
C ASN A 509 1.92 15.98 24.69
N PHE A 510 2.33 14.73 24.44
CA PHE A 510 1.46 13.76 23.75
C PHE A 510 0.16 13.51 24.52
N PHE A 511 0.13 13.69 25.83
CA PHE A 511 -1.02 13.44 26.71
C PHE A 511 -1.84 14.68 27.06
N ARG A 512 -1.44 15.85 26.57
CA ARG A 512 -2.10 17.14 26.88
C ARG A 512 -2.91 17.71 25.73
N SER A 513 -2.73 17.20 24.52
CA SER A 513 -3.37 17.74 23.33
C SER A 513 -4.71 17.05 23.04
N VAL A 514 -5.70 17.81 22.58
CA VAL A 514 -7.05 17.29 22.25
C VAL A 514 -7.02 16.47 20.95
N ASN A 515 -6.20 16.88 19.99
CA ASN A 515 -5.92 16.18 18.75
C ASN A 515 -4.41 16.12 18.54
N VAL A 516 -3.92 15.07 17.86
CA VAL A 516 -2.50 14.88 17.59
C VAL A 516 -2.33 14.51 16.13
N TYR A 517 -1.38 15.17 15.47
CA TYR A 517 -0.75 14.64 14.28
C TYR A 517 0.61 14.07 14.68
N LEU A 518 0.79 12.77 14.51
CA LEU A 518 2.06 12.07 14.75
C LEU A 518 2.74 11.78 13.41
N THR A 519 4.07 11.88 13.38
CA THR A 519 4.86 11.25 12.32
C THR A 519 4.91 9.73 12.56
N ASP A 520 5.19 8.94 11.53
CA ASP A 520 5.29 7.48 11.68
C ASP A 520 6.40 7.09 12.66
N SER A 521 7.52 7.82 12.65
CA SER A 521 8.61 7.63 13.60
C SER A 521 8.14 7.85 15.05
N GLU A 522 7.37 8.90 15.32
CA GLU A 522 6.82 9.17 16.65
C GLU A 522 5.80 8.10 17.07
N ALA A 523 4.89 7.70 16.18
CA ALA A 523 3.92 6.65 16.45
C ALA A 523 4.61 5.31 16.77
N SER A 524 5.64 4.95 16.02
CA SER A 524 6.44 3.74 16.25
C SER A 524 7.16 3.78 17.60
N MET A 525 7.82 4.88 17.94
CA MET A 525 8.50 5.03 19.23
C MET A 525 7.53 5.00 20.41
N LEU A 526 6.36 5.62 20.28
CA LEU A 526 5.32 5.57 21.31
C LEU A 526 4.79 4.14 21.49
N GLN A 527 4.58 3.40 20.39
CA GLN A 527 4.21 1.99 20.49
C GLN A 527 5.27 1.17 21.23
N MET A 528 6.55 1.38 20.94
CA MET A 528 7.64 0.70 21.65
C MET A 528 7.60 1.00 23.14
N MET A 529 7.45 2.27 23.51
CA MET A 529 7.30 2.69 24.91
C MET A 529 6.14 1.96 25.59
N TYR A 530 4.97 1.94 24.96
CA TYR A 530 3.76 1.33 25.53
C TYR A 530 3.85 -0.19 25.69
N ASN A 531 4.63 -0.86 24.83
CA ASN A 531 4.88 -2.29 24.98
C ASN A 531 5.82 -2.61 26.18
N LEU A 532 6.56 -1.62 26.67
CA LEU A 532 7.51 -1.76 27.78
C LEU A 532 6.93 -1.37 29.13
N GLU A 533 6.10 -0.35 29.16
CA GLU A 533 5.47 0.19 30.38
C GLU A 533 4.28 -0.67 30.80
N LYS A 534 4.12 -0.88 32.11
CA LYS A 534 2.91 -1.41 32.71
C LYS A 534 2.02 -0.23 33.14
N ASP A 535 0.70 -0.38 33.02
CA ASP A 535 -0.28 0.63 33.45
C ASP A 535 -0.16 1.97 32.70
N ASN A 536 -0.40 1.94 31.41
CA ASN A 536 -0.12 3.07 30.51
C ASN A 536 -1.36 3.90 30.17
N ASP A 537 -1.63 4.95 30.97
CA ASP A 537 -2.72 5.90 30.70
C ASP A 537 -2.51 6.66 29.37
N GLY A 538 -1.26 6.76 28.90
CA GLY A 538 -0.92 7.42 27.64
C GLY A 538 -1.39 6.66 26.42
N VAL A 539 -1.29 5.32 26.42
CA VAL A 539 -1.79 4.51 25.31
C VAL A 539 -3.30 4.61 25.19
N LEU A 540 -4.02 4.63 26.33
CA LEU A 540 -5.46 4.82 26.37
C LEU A 540 -5.86 6.17 25.77
N TYR A 541 -5.16 7.22 26.13
CA TYR A 541 -5.41 8.58 25.63
C TYR A 541 -5.21 8.68 24.12
N LEU A 542 -4.11 8.16 23.58
CA LEU A 542 -3.85 8.18 22.14
C LEU A 542 -4.80 7.29 21.36
N HIS A 543 -5.15 6.13 21.91
CA HIS A 543 -6.16 5.24 21.33
C HIS A 543 -7.51 5.95 21.22
N ASP A 544 -7.99 6.62 22.29
CA ASP A 544 -9.25 7.38 22.28
C ASP A 544 -9.23 8.49 21.21
N MET A 545 -8.09 9.15 21.01
CA MET A 545 -7.96 10.18 19.96
C MET A 545 -7.97 9.60 18.56
N LEU A 546 -7.22 8.53 18.32
CA LEU A 546 -7.13 7.92 16.99
C LEU A 546 -8.39 7.15 16.61
N SER A 547 -9.17 6.66 17.59
CA SER A 547 -10.47 6.01 17.36
C SER A 547 -11.53 6.95 16.75
N ARG A 548 -11.29 8.25 16.77
CA ARG A 548 -12.19 9.27 16.18
C ARG A 548 -12.03 9.45 14.68
N TYR A 549 -11.06 8.80 14.05
CA TYR A 549 -10.97 8.78 12.60
C TYR A 549 -12.11 7.95 12.01
N GLU A 550 -12.93 8.54 11.14
CA GLU A 550 -14.10 7.89 10.55
C GLU A 550 -13.71 6.74 9.60
N ARG A 551 -12.61 6.92 8.86
CA ARG A 551 -12.08 5.94 7.89
C ARG A 551 -10.65 5.57 8.29
N LYS A 552 -10.54 4.58 9.17
CA LYS A 552 -9.26 4.09 9.70
C LYS A 552 -8.34 3.53 8.60
N GLU A 553 -8.91 2.98 7.55
CA GLU A 553 -8.19 2.40 6.41
C GLU A 553 -7.25 3.42 5.72
N LEU A 554 -7.63 4.70 5.73
CA LEU A 554 -6.82 5.77 5.15
C LEU A 554 -5.59 6.13 5.99
N TYR A 555 -5.58 5.77 7.27
CA TYR A 555 -4.53 6.12 8.24
C TYR A 555 -4.00 4.88 8.97
N ILE A 556 -4.21 3.70 8.39
CA ILE A 556 -4.05 2.42 9.05
C ILE A 556 -2.66 2.24 9.68
N ARG A 557 -1.60 2.74 9.02
CA ARG A 557 -0.22 2.57 9.50
C ARG A 557 0.00 3.12 10.90
N LYS A 558 -0.50 4.32 11.20
CA LYS A 558 -0.36 4.97 12.51
C LYS A 558 -1.37 4.44 13.51
N ILE A 559 -2.61 4.27 13.08
CA ILE A 559 -3.70 3.81 13.93
C ILE A 559 -3.42 2.39 14.43
N GLU A 560 -3.05 1.45 13.57
CA GLU A 560 -2.82 0.06 13.95
C GLU A 560 -1.68 -0.11 14.97
N LEU A 561 -0.65 0.75 14.93
CA LEU A 561 0.45 0.71 15.89
C LEU A 561 -0.05 0.98 17.32
N ILE A 562 -0.80 2.04 17.50
CA ILE A 562 -1.34 2.46 18.80
C ILE A 562 -2.47 1.52 19.22
N GLN A 563 -3.36 1.12 18.32
CA GLN A 563 -4.47 0.21 18.60
C GLN A 563 -3.96 -1.17 19.05
N THR A 564 -2.91 -1.70 18.41
CA THR A 564 -2.29 -2.98 18.77
C THR A 564 -1.62 -2.88 20.15
N ALA A 565 -0.97 -1.75 20.46
CA ALA A 565 -0.39 -1.50 21.77
C ALA A 565 -1.47 -1.43 22.87
N PHE A 566 -2.57 -0.72 22.63
CA PHE A 566 -3.71 -0.63 23.52
C PHE A 566 -4.37 -1.99 23.75
N ALA A 567 -4.58 -2.78 22.69
CA ALA A 567 -5.12 -4.13 22.80
C ALA A 567 -4.23 -5.02 23.67
N SER A 568 -2.90 -4.96 23.46
CA SER A 568 -1.94 -5.73 24.26
C SER A 568 -1.94 -5.32 25.73
N ASP A 569 -2.00 -4.02 26.01
CA ASP A 569 -2.07 -3.49 27.38
C ASP A 569 -3.37 -3.93 28.08
N SER A 570 -4.52 -3.81 27.40
CA SER A 570 -5.82 -4.26 27.90
C SER A 570 -5.81 -5.76 28.23
N GLY A 571 -5.25 -6.60 27.36
CA GLY A 571 -5.08 -8.04 27.61
C GLY A 571 -4.21 -8.31 28.85
N ASN A 572 -3.06 -7.62 28.97
CA ASN A 572 -2.16 -7.76 30.11
C ASN A 572 -2.81 -7.34 31.45
N ARG A 573 -3.77 -6.45 31.40
CA ARG A 573 -4.60 -6.04 32.58
C ARG A 573 -5.77 -6.98 32.86
N GLY A 574 -5.99 -8.02 32.03
CA GLY A 574 -7.09 -8.97 32.18
C GLY A 574 -8.43 -8.49 31.57
N VAL A 575 -8.43 -7.40 30.79
CA VAL A 575 -9.62 -6.90 30.07
C VAL A 575 -9.70 -7.58 28.70
N TYR A 576 -9.84 -8.89 28.71
CA TYR A 576 -9.67 -9.74 27.53
C TYR A 576 -10.67 -9.49 26.40
N ASP A 577 -11.95 -9.23 26.74
CA ASP A 577 -12.98 -9.05 25.71
C ASP A 577 -12.76 -7.73 24.94
N SER A 578 -12.43 -6.64 25.62
CA SER A 578 -12.05 -5.38 24.97
C SER A 578 -10.79 -5.54 24.12
N SER A 579 -9.77 -6.20 24.65
CA SER A 579 -8.53 -6.51 23.92
C SER A 579 -8.80 -7.29 22.65
N ASN A 580 -9.67 -8.33 22.72
CA ASN A 580 -10.03 -9.13 21.55
C ASN A 580 -10.80 -8.33 20.49
N MET A 581 -11.67 -7.41 20.89
CA MET A 581 -12.37 -6.51 19.95
C MET A 581 -11.38 -5.64 19.19
N GLU A 582 -10.44 -5.03 19.87
CA GLU A 582 -9.41 -4.18 19.23
C GLU A 582 -8.52 -4.97 18.26
N PHE A 583 -8.08 -6.17 18.65
CA PHE A 583 -7.35 -7.03 17.74
C PHE A 583 -8.17 -7.43 16.51
N MET A 584 -9.47 -7.71 16.70
CA MET A 584 -10.37 -8.00 15.58
C MET A 584 -10.56 -6.81 14.65
N ASP A 585 -10.66 -5.59 15.19
CA ASP A 585 -10.73 -4.39 14.37
C ASP A 585 -9.49 -4.26 13.48
N VAL A 586 -8.29 -4.44 14.04
CA VAL A 586 -7.03 -4.40 13.25
C VAL A 586 -7.01 -5.49 12.16
N ILE A 587 -7.48 -6.71 12.48
CA ILE A 587 -7.60 -7.80 11.50
C ILE A 587 -8.56 -7.39 10.38
N ASN A 588 -9.73 -6.87 10.72
CA ASN A 588 -10.77 -6.49 9.76
C ASN A 588 -10.30 -5.39 8.82
N GLU A 589 -9.68 -4.33 9.36
CA GLU A 589 -9.19 -3.21 8.55
C GLU A 589 -8.10 -3.67 7.57
N ASN A 590 -7.13 -4.47 8.03
CA ASN A 590 -6.09 -5.01 7.16
C ASN A 590 -6.66 -5.96 6.10
N PHE A 591 -7.56 -6.87 6.48
CA PHE A 591 -8.11 -7.85 5.55
C PHE A 591 -9.02 -7.20 4.49
N ARG A 592 -9.73 -6.13 4.86
CA ARG A 592 -10.58 -5.34 3.93
C ARG A 592 -9.75 -4.72 2.81
N ILE A 593 -8.58 -4.18 3.09
CA ILE A 593 -7.66 -3.61 2.09
C ILE A 593 -6.65 -4.63 1.53
N LYS A 594 -6.95 -5.93 1.68
CA LYS A 594 -6.13 -7.04 1.15
C LYS A 594 -4.67 -7.00 1.59
N ARG A 595 -4.44 -6.67 2.85
CA ARG A 595 -3.14 -6.61 3.53
C ARG A 595 -3.12 -7.64 4.66
N ILE A 596 -1.98 -8.34 4.85
CA ILE A 596 -1.86 -9.39 5.86
C ILE A 596 -0.99 -9.00 7.06
N TYR A 597 -0.33 -7.85 7.02
CA TYR A 597 0.50 -7.36 8.12
C TYR A 597 -0.28 -7.26 9.44
N ASN A 598 0.40 -7.47 10.55
CA ASN A 598 -0.14 -7.50 11.90
C ASN A 598 -1.24 -8.56 12.17
N ILE A 599 -1.80 -9.24 11.17
CA ILE A 599 -2.87 -10.24 11.38
C ILE A 599 -2.35 -11.40 12.24
N ALA A 600 -1.14 -11.92 11.99
CA ALA A 600 -0.56 -12.97 12.81
C ALA A 600 -0.41 -12.55 14.28
N ARG A 601 0.08 -11.34 14.51
CA ARG A 601 0.26 -10.77 15.86
C ARG A 601 -1.05 -10.57 16.58
N CYS A 602 -2.08 -10.04 15.90
CA CYS A 602 -3.41 -9.86 16.47
C CYS A 602 -4.09 -11.21 16.74
N THR A 603 -3.97 -12.19 15.83
CA THR A 603 -4.47 -13.55 16.02
C THR A 603 -3.81 -14.22 17.24
N TYR A 604 -2.49 -14.05 17.41
CA TYR A 604 -1.78 -14.51 18.60
C TYR A 604 -2.29 -13.82 19.88
N GLY A 605 -2.55 -12.51 19.85
CA GLY A 605 -3.10 -11.78 20.98
C GLY A 605 -4.47 -12.32 21.41
N ILE A 606 -5.35 -12.60 20.45
CA ILE A 606 -6.67 -13.23 20.68
C ILE A 606 -6.47 -14.65 21.26
N TRP A 607 -5.55 -15.43 20.71
CA TRP A 607 -5.23 -16.74 21.24
C TRP A 607 -4.76 -16.63 22.70
N TRP A 608 -3.81 -15.74 22.99
CA TRP A 608 -3.25 -15.57 24.32
C TRP A 608 -4.33 -15.17 25.35
N ASN A 609 -5.19 -14.22 25.00
CA ASN A 609 -6.31 -13.77 25.85
C ASN A 609 -7.29 -14.92 26.18
N ASN A 610 -7.58 -15.77 25.22
CA ASN A 610 -8.49 -16.90 25.39
C ASN A 610 -7.83 -18.07 26.14
N ASP A 611 -6.54 -18.29 25.93
CA ASP A 611 -5.75 -19.27 26.67
C ASP A 611 -5.66 -18.94 28.16
N MET A 612 -5.43 -17.65 28.48
CA MET A 612 -5.45 -17.15 29.88
C MET A 612 -6.81 -17.31 30.55
N GLN A 613 -7.89 -17.37 29.79
CA GLN A 613 -9.24 -17.65 30.28
C GLN A 613 -9.62 -19.13 30.24
N HIS A 614 -8.70 -20.02 29.86
CA HIS A 614 -8.92 -21.46 29.68
C HIS A 614 -10.08 -21.79 28.72
N LYS A 615 -10.30 -20.93 27.71
CA LYS A 615 -11.37 -21.11 26.70
C LYS A 615 -11.00 -22.09 25.60
N TYR A 616 -9.71 -22.38 25.39
CA TYR A 616 -9.25 -23.23 24.33
C TYR A 616 -8.72 -24.58 24.83
N SER A 617 -9.04 -25.64 24.08
CA SER A 617 -8.36 -26.92 24.20
C SER A 617 -6.96 -26.85 23.58
N THR A 618 -6.12 -27.82 23.90
CA THR A 618 -4.77 -27.95 23.29
C THR A 618 -4.83 -28.03 21.76
N ASP A 619 -5.84 -28.72 21.19
CA ASP A 619 -5.99 -28.83 19.74
C ASP A 619 -6.39 -27.49 19.10
N GLN A 620 -7.27 -26.71 19.72
CA GLN A 620 -7.64 -25.38 19.26
C GLN A 620 -6.46 -24.40 19.35
N SER A 621 -5.69 -24.46 20.45
CA SER A 621 -4.46 -23.67 20.60
C SER A 621 -3.44 -24.02 19.53
N ARG A 622 -3.27 -25.31 19.21
CA ARG A 622 -2.39 -25.76 18.15
C ARG A 622 -2.85 -25.26 16.77
N GLU A 623 -4.14 -25.33 16.45
CA GLU A 623 -4.70 -24.82 15.19
C GLU A 623 -4.43 -23.34 15.02
N MET A 624 -4.73 -22.50 16.03
CA MET A 624 -4.50 -21.06 15.97
C MET A 624 -3.03 -20.68 15.85
N LEU A 625 -2.15 -21.34 16.58
CA LEU A 625 -0.71 -21.06 16.46
C LEU A 625 -0.14 -21.49 15.10
N ASN A 626 -0.63 -22.59 14.50
CA ASN A 626 -0.27 -22.95 13.13
C ASN A 626 -0.72 -21.88 12.13
N ILE A 627 -1.90 -21.31 12.29
CA ILE A 627 -2.37 -20.17 11.46
C ILE A 627 -1.44 -18.97 11.62
N CYS A 628 -1.02 -18.64 12.84
CA CYS A 628 -0.03 -17.56 13.06
C CYS A 628 1.30 -17.84 12.34
N VAL A 629 1.77 -19.09 12.38
CA VAL A 629 2.97 -19.53 11.64
C VAL A 629 2.77 -19.37 10.13
N ASP A 630 1.63 -19.80 9.58
CA ASP A 630 1.36 -19.74 8.14
C ASP A 630 1.23 -18.31 7.65
N ILE A 631 0.58 -17.42 8.41
CA ILE A 631 0.49 -15.98 8.10
C ILE A 631 1.88 -15.33 8.09
N SER A 632 2.69 -15.60 9.13
CA SER A 632 4.03 -15.04 9.24
C SER A 632 4.99 -15.60 8.18
N ASP A 633 4.82 -16.86 7.79
CA ASP A 633 5.58 -17.47 6.69
C ASP A 633 5.22 -16.82 5.34
N PHE A 634 3.94 -16.58 5.10
CA PHE A 634 3.48 -15.91 3.90
C PHE A 634 4.02 -14.46 3.83
N ALA A 635 3.91 -13.69 4.92
CA ALA A 635 4.35 -12.30 4.99
C ALA A 635 5.88 -12.14 5.14
N LYS A 636 6.65 -13.22 5.11
CA LYS A 636 8.12 -13.24 5.33
C LYS A 636 8.54 -12.63 6.68
N GLU A 637 7.66 -12.66 7.67
CA GLU A 637 7.93 -12.18 9.04
C GLU A 637 8.65 -13.28 9.86
N TYR A 638 9.90 -13.58 9.51
CA TYR A 638 10.63 -14.74 10.04
C TYR A 638 10.83 -14.70 11.55
N MET A 639 11.01 -13.54 12.17
CA MET A 639 11.13 -13.41 13.63
C MET A 639 9.84 -13.84 14.34
N TYR A 640 8.68 -13.37 13.88
CA TYR A 640 7.38 -13.79 14.42
C TYR A 640 7.11 -15.27 14.16
N LYS A 641 7.42 -15.78 12.97
CA LYS A 641 7.32 -17.20 12.66
C LYS A 641 8.09 -18.05 13.68
N GLN A 642 9.36 -17.72 13.97
CA GLN A 642 10.18 -18.43 14.95
C GLN A 642 9.59 -18.35 16.37
N PHE A 643 9.07 -17.20 16.74
CA PHE A 643 8.39 -17.01 18.02
C PHE A 643 7.16 -17.94 18.15
N PHE A 644 6.31 -18.01 17.14
CA PHE A 644 5.10 -18.84 17.16
C PHE A 644 5.43 -20.33 17.13
N LEU A 645 6.47 -20.75 16.41
CA LEU A 645 6.96 -22.12 16.44
C LEU A 645 7.43 -22.54 17.85
N LYS A 646 8.21 -21.71 18.54
CA LYS A 646 8.62 -21.97 19.93
C LYS A 646 7.41 -22.07 20.88
N LYS A 647 6.39 -21.25 20.68
CA LYS A 647 5.15 -21.35 21.46
C LYS A 647 4.40 -22.64 21.20
N LEU A 648 4.33 -23.06 19.93
CA LEU A 648 3.73 -24.33 19.54
C LEU A 648 4.43 -25.52 20.18
N ASP A 649 5.78 -25.56 20.14
CA ASP A 649 6.59 -26.60 20.78
C ASP A 649 6.36 -26.67 22.30
N SER A 650 6.24 -25.52 22.95
CA SER A 650 5.95 -25.42 24.38
C SER A 650 4.59 -26.05 24.76
N ILE A 651 3.55 -25.85 23.93
CA ILE A 651 2.22 -26.43 24.16
C ILE A 651 2.22 -27.96 23.92
N LEU A 652 3.05 -28.43 22.97
CA LEU A 652 3.16 -29.84 22.65
C LEU A 652 4.07 -30.61 23.58
N GLY A 653 4.70 -29.94 24.56
CA GLY A 653 5.63 -30.55 25.50
C GLY A 653 6.92 -31.11 24.86
N LEU A 654 7.31 -30.53 23.71
CA LEU A 654 8.49 -30.91 22.92
C LEU A 654 9.77 -30.14 23.33
N GLN A 655 9.75 -29.42 24.47
CA GLN A 655 10.94 -28.73 25.05
C GLN A 655 11.69 -29.64 26.00
#